data_b16bcef4c322efcba9db7604bbba57e1
#
_entry.id   b16bcef4c322efcba9db7604bbba57e1
#
_cell.length_a   1.000
_cell.length_b   1.000
_cell.length_c   1.000
_cell.angle_alpha   90.00
_cell.angle_beta   90.00
_cell.angle_gamma   90.00
#
_symmetry.space_group_name_H-M   'P 1'
#
loop_
_entity.id
_entity.type
_entity.pdbx_description
1 polymer ?
#
loop_
_entity_poly.entity_id
_entity_poly.type
_entity_poly.pdbx_seq_one_letter_code
_entity_poly.pdbx_strand_id
1 'polypeptide(L)'
;MKNHGMMTTSLMAQGRMNRDVPKAGRQKLCFPSQWVLASAWLLLLLTGPNISFLQAQEVDELAMEVLMEEGQSFAPGWIITVPRYSSNLSYPVIVGPSGDVVYNASHPYLGFNWDHHPSGELVWFDQLEGHWQRLDSALNVDGIISFSGAQADYHDLEIREDGTVLLMGSQNVELTIADSIPDADSAERIVLDCLLQEQDAQGNVIWSWRASDHIPPNWCSHCPWQFPLLDAYHHNSFQTQENGDILLNLRNMDMVVMIDHESGELLWKLGGPLSDFEFASPQDFFHQQHDAQMLSENRILLFDNSTNGVLQVARGAEYELNLEAGTATLVDSWPHPDGNNASSQGSIQRLDDGGTLIGWGTAESDALNGGLVSEFGPEGALRGTLYFPSNHFAYRARKVPEGQLPLHMGCANILACNYDPISVLSDMCVLQGDDCNDGDACTDEDKIQEDCSCQGVTSQAVEEADQCLDPAAVNFNPCPSSSTDDGSCLYQVPFRVDLSSGSAIPSSVGLLLEGNSELLLEEGGFGTWHGELILGNGLWTYSFQADGESEGVTRTLDLTWPVSWDGSEIRACFDQALTSCTGCSDPDDAAFSPFATDLSLCGSMGPSGCTYPTAFNFDPLAFFEDGTCVFEVSNPCPGDLNGDDIIGVNDIIELLTFFGTICD
;
A
#
# COMPACT_ATOMS: atom_id res chain seq x y z
N MET A 1 -7.08 38.89 -65.56
CA MET A 1 -6.32 38.12 -66.57
C MET A 1 -6.42 36.66 -66.17
N LYS A 2 -7.31 35.97 -66.79
CA LYS A 2 -7.10 34.81 -67.67
C LYS A 2 -6.36 33.67 -66.93
N ASN A 3 -6.80 32.52 -66.86
CA ASN A 3 -7.83 31.67 -67.41
C ASN A 3 -7.49 30.22 -67.08
N HIS A 4 -8.50 29.50 -66.87
CA HIS A 4 -8.85 28.16 -67.34
C HIS A 4 -8.14 26.98 -66.71
N GLY A 5 -8.74 25.92 -66.45
CA GLY A 5 -10.09 25.39 -66.76
C GLY A 5 -10.09 23.90 -66.60
N MET A 6 -11.25 23.46 -66.24
CA MET A 6 -12.01 22.32 -66.79
C MET A 6 -11.50 20.90 -66.47
N MET A 7 -12.36 20.18 -65.77
CA MET A 7 -13.40 19.22 -66.25
C MET A 7 -12.81 17.96 -66.87
N THR A 8 -13.22 16.78 -66.37
CA THR A 8 -14.43 16.00 -66.79
C THR A 8 -14.49 14.73 -65.94
N THR A 9 -15.52 14.48 -65.25
CA THR A 9 -16.69 13.64 -65.49
C THR A 9 -16.51 12.26 -66.08
N SER A 10 -17.18 11.33 -65.45
CA SER A 10 -18.05 10.29 -65.99
C SER A 10 -17.48 8.88 -65.94
N LEU A 11 -18.15 7.80 -65.72
CA LEU A 11 -19.50 7.34 -65.54
C LEU A 11 -19.48 5.86 -65.23
N MET A 12 -20.40 5.43 -64.42
CA MET A 12 -21.08 4.14 -64.38
C MET A 12 -20.60 2.98 -65.28
N ALA A 13 -20.54 1.78 -64.64
CA ALA A 13 -21.21 0.63 -65.25
C ALA A 13 -21.54 -0.44 -64.19
N GLN A 14 -22.82 -0.73 -64.09
CA GLN A 14 -23.41 -1.90 -63.49
C GLN A 14 -23.03 -3.16 -64.27
N GLY A 15 -22.78 -4.26 -63.58
CA GLY A 15 -22.65 -5.59 -64.14
C GLY A 15 -23.16 -6.64 -63.18
N ARG A 16 -24.48 -6.90 -63.21
CA ARG A 16 -25.06 -8.15 -62.70
C ARG A 16 -24.69 -9.27 -63.66
N MET A 17 -24.23 -10.41 -63.13
CA MET A 17 -24.52 -11.71 -63.72
C MET A 17 -24.61 -12.80 -62.66
N ASN A 18 -25.78 -13.39 -62.62
CA ASN A 18 -26.14 -14.66 -62.03
C ASN A 18 -25.45 -15.83 -62.72
N ARG A 19 -25.28 -16.90 -62.03
CA ARG A 19 -25.50 -18.34 -62.33
C ARG A 19 -24.50 -19.19 -61.56
N ASP A 20 -24.75 -20.24 -60.99
CA ASP A 20 -25.71 -21.33 -60.84
C ASP A 20 -25.06 -22.37 -59.92
N VAL A 21 -25.85 -22.96 -59.07
CA VAL A 21 -25.52 -24.11 -58.22
C VAL A 21 -25.46 -25.36 -59.10
N PRO A 22 -24.63 -26.38 -58.76
CA PRO A 22 -25.23 -27.69 -58.62
C PRO A 22 -24.92 -28.40 -57.30
N LYS A 23 -25.98 -29.02 -56.81
CA LYS A 23 -25.97 -30.07 -55.77
C LYS A 23 -25.41 -31.37 -56.35
N ALA A 24 -24.76 -32.17 -55.51
CA ALA A 24 -24.76 -33.62 -55.34
C ALA A 24 -23.35 -34.03 -54.82
N GLY A 25 -23.19 -34.88 -53.88
CA GLY A 25 -23.65 -36.15 -53.60
C GLY A 25 -23.13 -36.71 -52.27
N ARG A 26 -24.02 -37.33 -51.58
CA ARG A 26 -23.73 -38.23 -50.43
C ARG A 26 -22.92 -39.41 -50.87
N GLN A 27 -21.88 -39.76 -50.14
CA GLN A 27 -21.46 -41.17 -50.03
C GLN A 27 -21.14 -41.53 -48.59
N LYS A 28 -21.92 -42.48 -48.11
CA LYS A 28 -21.68 -43.29 -46.91
C LYS A 28 -20.65 -44.40 -47.21
N LEU A 29 -19.78 -44.67 -46.29
CA LEU A 29 -19.16 -46.02 -46.11
C LEU A 29 -18.67 -46.04 -44.62
N CYS A 30 -19.34 -46.75 -43.81
CA CYS A 30 -19.32 -48.15 -43.33
C CYS A 30 -18.12 -48.50 -42.43
N PHE A 31 -18.52 -48.88 -41.23
CA PHE A 31 -17.76 -49.53 -40.14
C PHE A 31 -17.24 -50.94 -40.53
N PRO A 32 -16.33 -51.54 -39.76
CA PRO A 32 -16.77 -52.47 -38.71
C PRO A 32 -15.97 -52.31 -37.36
N SER A 33 -16.67 -52.28 -36.24
CA SER A 33 -17.04 -53.38 -35.30
C SER A 33 -15.86 -54.18 -34.72
N GLN A 34 -15.67 -54.25 -33.48
CA GLN A 34 -16.17 -54.93 -32.28
C GLN A 34 -15.01 -54.94 -31.28
N TRP A 35 -15.10 -54.94 -29.98
CA TRP A 35 -15.85 -55.69 -28.98
C TRP A 35 -15.91 -54.89 -27.66
N VAL A 36 -17.05 -54.63 -27.12
CA VAL A 36 -17.75 -55.24 -25.97
C VAL A 36 -16.94 -55.40 -24.68
N LEU A 37 -17.28 -54.63 -23.68
CA LEU A 37 -17.69 -55.16 -22.38
C LEU A 37 -18.58 -54.15 -21.65
N ALA A 38 -19.70 -54.70 -21.25
CA ALA A 38 -20.86 -54.05 -20.65
C ALA A 38 -20.77 -54.00 -19.12
N SER A 39 -21.71 -53.24 -18.58
CA SER A 39 -22.29 -53.22 -17.22
C SER A 39 -21.52 -52.37 -16.20
N ALA A 40 -22.10 -51.34 -15.62
CA ALA A 40 -23.33 -51.33 -14.86
C ALA A 40 -23.86 -49.89 -14.72
N TRP A 41 -25.04 -49.63 -15.26
CA TRP A 41 -25.87 -48.50 -14.85
C TRP A 41 -26.56 -48.90 -13.55
N LEU A 42 -26.21 -48.24 -12.46
CA LEU A 42 -27.05 -48.23 -11.27
C LEU A 42 -27.44 -46.78 -10.98
N LEU A 43 -28.72 -46.50 -11.14
CA LEU A 43 -29.38 -45.31 -10.69
C LEU A 43 -29.07 -45.05 -9.21
N LEU A 44 -28.54 -43.89 -8.91
CA LEU A 44 -28.74 -43.25 -7.62
C LEU A 44 -29.12 -41.80 -7.86
N LEU A 45 -30.43 -41.56 -7.94
CA LEU A 45 -31.05 -40.30 -7.67
C LEU A 45 -30.88 -39.99 -6.16
N LEU A 46 -29.94 -39.13 -5.82
CA LEU A 46 -29.95 -38.44 -4.54
C LEU A 46 -29.58 -36.99 -4.85
N THR A 47 -30.54 -36.13 -4.55
CA THR A 47 -30.47 -34.69 -4.49
C THR A 47 -29.30 -34.25 -3.64
N GLY A 48 -28.25 -33.73 -4.28
CA GLY A 48 -27.18 -32.96 -3.65
C GLY A 48 -27.04 -31.62 -4.39
N PRO A 49 -26.59 -30.58 -3.72
CA PRO A 49 -26.53 -29.25 -4.32
C PRO A 49 -25.62 -29.25 -5.55
N ASN A 50 -26.02 -28.46 -6.52
CA ASN A 50 -25.25 -28.21 -7.74
C ASN A 50 -23.85 -27.73 -7.36
N ILE A 51 -22.86 -28.63 -7.46
CA ILE A 51 -21.48 -28.23 -7.60
C ILE A 51 -21.36 -27.82 -9.06
N SER A 52 -21.55 -26.54 -9.33
CA SER A 52 -21.06 -25.95 -10.55
C SER A 52 -19.54 -26.13 -10.52
N PHE A 53 -19.02 -27.01 -11.38
CA PHE A 53 -17.63 -26.90 -11.76
C PHE A 53 -17.49 -25.54 -12.43
N LEU A 54 -17.03 -24.54 -11.71
CA LEU A 54 -16.39 -23.39 -12.31
C LEU A 54 -15.24 -23.97 -13.14
N GLN A 55 -15.41 -24.03 -14.46
CA GLN A 55 -14.27 -24.07 -15.37
C GLN A 55 -13.46 -22.82 -14.95
N ALA A 56 -12.21 -23.03 -14.59
CA ALA A 56 -11.26 -21.94 -14.51
C ALA A 56 -11.30 -21.27 -15.91
N GLN A 57 -11.94 -20.13 -15.99
CA GLN A 57 -11.86 -19.29 -17.15
C GLN A 57 -10.37 -18.88 -17.18
N GLU A 58 -9.68 -19.14 -18.29
CA GLU A 58 -8.38 -18.50 -18.50
C GLU A 58 -8.62 -17.00 -18.33
N VAL A 59 -8.12 -16.45 -17.25
CA VAL A 59 -8.20 -15.02 -16.96
C VAL A 59 -7.22 -14.38 -17.92
N ASP A 60 -7.75 -13.60 -18.89
CA ASP A 60 -6.92 -12.88 -19.83
C ASP A 60 -6.32 -11.68 -19.08
N GLU A 61 -5.02 -11.70 -18.85
CA GLU A 61 -4.29 -10.64 -18.16
C GLU A 61 -3.89 -9.54 -19.14
N LEU A 62 -3.95 -8.29 -18.69
CA LEU A 62 -3.46 -7.16 -19.46
C LEU A 62 -1.92 -7.14 -19.43
N ALA A 63 -1.29 -7.22 -20.60
CA ALA A 63 0.15 -7.04 -20.72
C ALA A 63 0.52 -5.55 -20.51
N MET A 64 0.91 -5.22 -19.29
CA MET A 64 1.33 -3.86 -18.91
C MET A 64 2.80 -3.83 -18.51
N GLU A 65 3.39 -2.64 -18.51
CA GLU A 65 4.78 -2.43 -18.13
C GLU A 65 4.84 -1.43 -16.96
N VAL A 66 5.58 -1.77 -15.93
CA VAL A 66 5.83 -0.89 -14.78
C VAL A 66 7.30 -0.52 -14.78
N LEU A 67 7.59 0.76 -14.92
CA LEU A 67 8.96 1.29 -14.90
C LEU A 67 9.16 2.15 -13.65
N MET A 68 10.13 1.76 -12.85
CA MET A 68 10.56 2.52 -11.67
C MET A 68 11.82 3.31 -12.00
N GLU A 69 11.91 4.55 -11.53
CA GLU A 69 13.15 5.30 -11.60
C GLU A 69 14.22 4.69 -10.69
N GLU A 70 15.49 4.80 -11.07
CA GLU A 70 16.60 4.17 -10.37
C GLU A 70 16.65 4.59 -8.88
N GLY A 71 16.55 3.61 -7.99
CA GLY A 71 16.56 3.82 -6.54
C GLY A 71 15.27 4.40 -5.97
N GLN A 72 14.18 4.48 -6.77
CA GLN A 72 12.87 4.90 -6.32
C GLN A 72 11.94 3.72 -6.07
N SER A 73 10.88 3.98 -5.32
CA SER A 73 9.70 3.12 -5.16
C SER A 73 8.46 4.00 -5.14
N PHE A 74 7.31 3.44 -5.45
CA PHE A 74 6.05 4.14 -5.20
C PHE A 74 5.87 4.42 -3.69
N ALA A 75 5.06 5.41 -3.35
CA ALA A 75 4.65 5.64 -1.97
C ALA A 75 4.01 4.38 -1.37
N PRO A 76 4.05 4.19 -0.04
CA PRO A 76 3.34 3.10 0.61
C PRO A 76 1.86 3.03 0.21
N GLY A 77 1.31 1.82 0.14
CA GLY A 77 -0.06 1.57 -0.29
C GLY A 77 -0.17 1.05 -1.73
N TRP A 78 -1.40 0.89 -2.20
CA TRP A 78 -1.74 0.19 -3.43
C TRP A 78 -2.26 1.16 -4.48
N ILE A 79 -1.75 1.09 -5.70
CA ILE A 79 -2.36 1.81 -6.83
C ILE A 79 -3.45 0.91 -7.41
N ILE A 80 -4.69 1.39 -7.43
CA ILE A 80 -5.82 0.74 -8.07
C ILE A 80 -6.23 1.53 -9.32
N THR A 81 -6.52 0.82 -10.43
CA THR A 81 -6.94 1.44 -11.69
C THR A 81 -7.65 0.43 -12.58
N VAL A 82 -8.39 0.90 -13.58
CA VAL A 82 -9.12 0.03 -14.52
C VAL A 82 -8.81 0.46 -15.96
N PRO A 83 -7.67 0.02 -16.52
CA PRO A 83 -7.45 0.18 -17.96
C PRO A 83 -8.46 -0.65 -18.74
N ARG A 84 -8.92 -0.07 -19.84
CA ARG A 84 -9.90 -0.70 -20.73
C ARG A 84 -9.60 -0.43 -22.19
N TYR A 85 -9.89 -1.41 -23.01
CA TYR A 85 -9.91 -1.28 -24.45
C TYR A 85 -11.25 -0.68 -24.91
N SER A 86 -11.34 -0.11 -26.10
CA SER A 86 -12.56 0.45 -26.67
C SER A 86 -13.74 -0.53 -26.80
N SER A 87 -13.50 -1.82 -26.57
CA SER A 87 -14.51 -2.87 -26.38
C SER A 87 -14.93 -2.95 -24.91
N ASN A 88 -16.01 -3.62 -24.62
CA ASN A 88 -16.60 -3.77 -23.27
C ASN A 88 -15.75 -4.63 -22.30
N LEU A 89 -14.44 -4.67 -22.46
CA LEU A 89 -13.51 -5.42 -21.62
C LEU A 89 -12.66 -4.46 -20.81
N SER A 90 -12.68 -4.61 -19.52
CA SER A 90 -11.95 -3.81 -18.54
C SER A 90 -11.01 -4.71 -17.76
N TYR A 91 -9.93 -4.14 -17.25
CA TYR A 91 -8.92 -4.84 -16.49
C TYR A 91 -8.69 -4.12 -15.17
N PRO A 92 -9.38 -4.47 -14.07
CA PRO A 92 -9.01 -3.96 -12.76
C PRO A 92 -7.61 -4.45 -12.40
N VAL A 93 -6.76 -3.51 -12.00
CA VAL A 93 -5.34 -3.72 -11.71
C VAL A 93 -5.02 -3.17 -10.32
N ILE A 94 -4.20 -3.91 -9.56
CA ILE A 94 -3.61 -3.47 -8.31
C ILE A 94 -2.09 -3.59 -8.42
N VAL A 95 -1.40 -2.49 -8.09
CA VAL A 95 0.07 -2.43 -8.12
C VAL A 95 0.58 -2.03 -6.74
N GLY A 96 1.55 -2.77 -6.24
CA GLY A 96 2.21 -2.53 -4.95
C GLY A 96 3.29 -1.44 -5.00
N PRO A 97 3.86 -1.08 -3.83
CA PRO A 97 4.90 -0.04 -3.72
C PRO A 97 6.19 -0.36 -4.48
N SER A 98 6.54 -1.63 -4.63
CA SER A 98 7.71 -2.10 -5.41
C SER A 98 7.49 -2.09 -6.92
N GLY A 99 6.26 -1.80 -7.38
CA GLY A 99 5.88 -1.89 -8.79
C GLY A 99 5.33 -3.25 -9.20
N ASP A 100 5.19 -4.18 -8.25
CA ASP A 100 4.65 -5.51 -8.53
C ASP A 100 3.15 -5.44 -8.80
N VAL A 101 2.72 -6.06 -9.89
CA VAL A 101 1.31 -6.20 -10.24
C VAL A 101 0.75 -7.39 -9.48
N VAL A 102 -0.04 -7.12 -8.43
CA VAL A 102 -0.57 -8.16 -7.53
C VAL A 102 -1.97 -8.64 -7.90
N TYR A 103 -2.67 -7.87 -8.72
CA TYR A 103 -3.95 -8.25 -9.30
C TYR A 103 -4.09 -7.68 -10.71
N ASN A 104 -4.52 -8.49 -11.66
CA ASN A 104 -4.74 -8.12 -13.04
C ASN A 104 -5.67 -9.16 -13.69
N ALA A 105 -6.93 -8.82 -13.84
CA ALA A 105 -7.92 -9.77 -14.34
C ALA A 105 -8.89 -9.09 -15.30
N SER A 106 -9.28 -9.77 -16.38
CA SER A 106 -10.28 -9.26 -17.29
C SER A 106 -11.69 -9.35 -16.73
N HIS A 107 -12.45 -8.27 -16.82
CA HIS A 107 -13.85 -8.21 -16.46
C HIS A 107 -14.71 -7.66 -17.61
N PRO A 108 -15.68 -8.42 -18.14
CA PRO A 108 -16.61 -7.92 -19.12
C PRO A 108 -17.57 -6.92 -18.46
N TYR A 109 -17.83 -5.80 -19.17
CA TYR A 109 -18.80 -4.78 -18.77
C TYR A 109 -18.53 -4.03 -17.46
N LEU A 110 -17.32 -4.18 -16.87
CA LEU A 110 -16.93 -3.34 -15.76
C LEU A 110 -16.89 -1.88 -16.20
N GLY A 111 -17.37 -1.00 -15.33
CA GLY A 111 -17.37 0.43 -15.57
C GLY A 111 -15.98 1.04 -15.57
N PHE A 112 -15.95 2.33 -15.74
CA PHE A 112 -14.72 3.11 -15.82
C PHE A 112 -14.05 3.31 -14.47
N ASN A 113 -14.81 3.22 -13.37
CA ASN A 113 -14.37 3.64 -12.07
C ASN A 113 -14.37 2.46 -11.09
N TRP A 114 -13.25 2.27 -10.45
CA TRP A 114 -13.04 1.40 -9.32
C TRP A 114 -12.42 2.26 -8.23
N ASP A 115 -13.14 2.44 -7.13
CA ASP A 115 -12.72 3.37 -6.10
C ASP A 115 -12.83 2.76 -4.70
N HIS A 116 -12.04 3.31 -3.78
CA HIS A 116 -12.04 3.01 -2.36
C HIS A 116 -12.52 4.23 -1.59
N HIS A 117 -13.48 4.05 -0.71
CA HIS A 117 -14.17 5.14 -0.03
C HIS A 117 -13.80 5.27 1.45
N PRO A 118 -14.07 6.43 2.07
CA PRO A 118 -13.85 6.65 3.51
C PRO A 118 -14.51 5.61 4.42
N SER A 119 -15.62 4.99 3.97
CA SER A 119 -16.25 3.85 4.66
C SER A 119 -15.39 2.59 4.71
N GLY A 120 -14.28 2.54 3.96
CA GLY A 120 -13.44 1.35 3.76
C GLY A 120 -13.96 0.40 2.68
N GLU A 121 -15.03 0.77 1.97
CA GLU A 121 -15.63 -0.08 0.94
C GLU A 121 -14.96 0.14 -0.43
N LEU A 122 -14.83 -0.96 -1.19
CA LEU A 122 -14.53 -0.92 -2.61
C LEU A 122 -15.81 -0.96 -3.42
N VAL A 123 -15.85 -0.16 -4.46
CA VAL A 123 -16.97 -0.13 -5.40
C VAL A 123 -16.49 -0.08 -6.84
N TRP A 124 -17.31 -0.59 -7.73
CA TRP A 124 -17.17 -0.35 -9.16
C TRP A 124 -18.55 -0.11 -9.82
N PHE A 125 -18.54 0.45 -11.03
CA PHE A 125 -19.77 0.69 -11.77
C PHE A 125 -20.01 -0.42 -12.79
N ASP A 126 -21.19 -1.04 -12.76
CA ASP A 126 -21.63 -1.98 -13.78
C ASP A 126 -22.28 -1.21 -14.96
N GLN A 127 -21.59 -1.19 -16.10
CA GLN A 127 -22.08 -0.47 -17.29
C GLN A 127 -23.30 -1.11 -17.95
N LEU A 128 -23.46 -2.44 -17.80
CA LEU A 128 -24.56 -3.15 -18.42
C LEU A 128 -25.87 -2.88 -17.68
N GLU A 129 -25.81 -2.92 -16.35
CA GLU A 129 -26.96 -2.75 -15.48
C GLU A 129 -27.18 -1.28 -15.07
N GLY A 130 -26.17 -0.42 -15.22
CA GLY A 130 -26.25 1.03 -14.99
C GLY A 130 -26.37 1.41 -13.51
N HIS A 131 -25.63 0.71 -12.64
CA HIS A 131 -25.57 0.99 -11.20
C HIS A 131 -24.20 0.69 -10.60
N TRP A 132 -23.96 1.21 -9.42
CA TRP A 132 -22.77 0.92 -8.63
C TRP A 132 -22.94 -0.37 -7.85
N GLN A 133 -21.85 -1.13 -7.72
CA GLN A 133 -21.79 -2.38 -6.97
C GLN A 133 -20.77 -2.25 -5.84
N ARG A 134 -21.19 -2.63 -4.64
CA ARG A 134 -20.31 -2.81 -3.48
C ARG A 134 -19.62 -4.17 -3.57
N LEU A 135 -18.37 -4.24 -3.17
CA LEU A 135 -17.55 -5.44 -3.28
C LEU A 135 -17.14 -5.94 -1.89
N ASP A 136 -17.19 -7.25 -1.72
CA ASP A 136 -16.60 -7.91 -0.56
C ASP A 136 -15.08 -8.07 -0.72
N SER A 137 -14.42 -8.62 0.30
CA SER A 137 -12.97 -8.86 0.31
C SER A 137 -12.47 -9.86 -0.73
N ALA A 138 -13.37 -10.57 -1.42
CA ALA A 138 -13.09 -11.51 -2.51
C ALA A 138 -13.53 -10.96 -3.87
N LEU A 139 -13.83 -9.64 -3.95
CA LEU A 139 -14.37 -8.95 -5.13
C LEU A 139 -15.72 -9.48 -5.64
N ASN A 140 -16.48 -10.18 -4.79
CA ASN A 140 -17.85 -10.52 -5.13
C ASN A 140 -18.77 -9.33 -4.83
N VAL A 141 -19.82 -9.20 -5.63
CA VAL A 141 -20.85 -8.18 -5.41
C VAL A 141 -21.70 -8.56 -4.19
N ASP A 142 -21.68 -7.72 -3.17
CA ASP A 142 -22.48 -7.90 -1.95
C ASP A 142 -23.55 -6.81 -1.74
N GLY A 143 -23.57 -5.78 -2.59
CA GLY A 143 -24.56 -4.72 -2.55
C GLY A 143 -24.67 -3.92 -3.85
N ILE A 144 -25.78 -3.19 -4.00
CA ILE A 144 -26.07 -2.34 -5.15
C ILE A 144 -26.44 -0.95 -4.68
N ILE A 145 -25.90 0.08 -5.33
CA ILE A 145 -26.26 1.48 -5.14
C ILE A 145 -26.81 2.03 -6.46
N SER A 146 -28.04 2.52 -6.44
CA SER A 146 -28.74 3.04 -7.60
C SER A 146 -29.21 4.47 -7.35
N PHE A 147 -29.23 5.29 -8.39
CA PHE A 147 -29.81 6.62 -8.32
C PHE A 147 -31.35 6.52 -8.34
N SER A 148 -32.00 7.22 -7.40
CA SER A 148 -33.47 7.18 -7.32
C SER A 148 -34.09 8.20 -8.29
N GLY A 149 -34.88 7.73 -9.23
CA GLY A 149 -35.66 8.59 -10.14
C GLY A 149 -34.93 9.04 -11.42
N ALA A 150 -33.66 8.65 -11.60
CA ALA A 150 -32.87 8.92 -12.81
C ALA A 150 -31.87 7.79 -13.06
N GLN A 151 -31.06 7.91 -14.09
CA GLN A 151 -29.95 6.99 -14.35
C GLN A 151 -28.75 7.35 -13.47
N ALA A 152 -28.16 6.36 -12.80
CA ALA A 152 -26.89 6.56 -12.11
C ALA A 152 -25.79 6.90 -13.11
N ASP A 153 -24.95 7.83 -12.75
CA ASP A 153 -23.78 8.21 -13.52
C ASP A 153 -22.55 7.42 -13.03
N TYR A 154 -21.66 7.06 -13.93
CA TYR A 154 -20.50 6.21 -13.64
C TYR A 154 -19.24 7.00 -13.23
N HIS A 155 -19.31 8.32 -13.27
CA HIS A 155 -18.11 9.12 -13.06
C HIS A 155 -17.69 9.20 -11.60
N ASP A 156 -18.64 9.34 -10.67
CA ASP A 156 -18.26 9.48 -9.27
C ASP A 156 -19.36 9.05 -8.28
N LEU A 157 -18.90 8.61 -7.10
CA LEU A 157 -19.69 8.18 -5.96
C LEU A 157 -18.85 8.41 -4.71
N GLU A 158 -19.47 8.75 -3.59
CA GLU A 158 -18.84 8.80 -2.27
C GLU A 158 -19.68 8.02 -1.25
N ILE A 159 -19.04 7.10 -0.51
CA ILE A 159 -19.66 6.43 0.63
C ILE A 159 -18.93 6.91 1.88
N ARG A 160 -19.65 7.59 2.76
CA ARG A 160 -19.13 8.14 3.99
C ARG A 160 -19.09 7.09 5.11
N GLU A 161 -18.33 7.35 6.16
CA GLU A 161 -18.18 6.43 7.31
C GLU A 161 -19.51 6.08 7.99
N ASP A 162 -20.49 6.99 7.97
CA ASP A 162 -21.82 6.77 8.53
C ASP A 162 -22.75 5.95 7.61
N GLY A 163 -22.26 5.54 6.44
CA GLY A 163 -22.99 4.81 5.41
C GLY A 163 -23.86 5.69 4.51
N THR A 164 -23.83 7.00 4.67
CA THR A 164 -24.46 7.95 3.75
C THR A 164 -23.76 7.90 2.41
N VAL A 165 -24.52 7.94 1.33
CA VAL A 165 -23.99 7.90 -0.04
C VAL A 165 -24.35 9.18 -0.77
N LEU A 166 -23.36 9.88 -1.32
CA LEU A 166 -23.56 10.92 -2.32
C LEU A 166 -23.21 10.37 -3.70
N LEU A 167 -24.10 10.51 -4.67
CA LEU A 167 -23.90 9.96 -6.00
C LEU A 167 -24.39 10.88 -7.12
N MET A 168 -23.77 10.72 -8.26
CA MET A 168 -24.13 11.41 -9.49
C MET A 168 -25.21 10.67 -10.25
N GLY A 169 -26.04 11.45 -10.97
CA GLY A 169 -27.03 10.93 -11.90
C GLY A 169 -27.22 11.85 -13.08
N SER A 170 -27.83 11.31 -14.13
CA SER A 170 -28.10 12.04 -15.36
C SER A 170 -29.56 11.87 -15.79
N GLN A 171 -30.16 12.94 -16.30
CA GLN A 171 -31.51 12.94 -16.83
C GLN A 171 -31.66 13.85 -18.04
N ASN A 172 -32.32 13.38 -19.10
CA ASN A 172 -32.68 14.24 -20.21
C ASN A 172 -33.83 15.18 -19.82
N VAL A 173 -33.64 16.48 -19.99
CA VAL A 173 -34.64 17.52 -19.75
C VAL A 173 -34.80 18.40 -21.00
N GLU A 174 -36.01 18.81 -21.30
CA GLU A 174 -36.27 19.81 -22.35
C GLU A 174 -36.15 21.20 -21.75
N LEU A 175 -35.18 21.97 -22.23
CA LEU A 175 -34.95 23.34 -21.78
C LEU A 175 -35.05 24.32 -22.96
N THR A 176 -35.65 25.48 -22.69
CA THR A 176 -35.60 26.61 -23.60
C THR A 176 -34.31 27.37 -23.38
N ILE A 177 -33.36 27.22 -24.29
CA ILE A 177 -32.08 27.93 -24.25
C ILE A 177 -32.28 29.26 -24.97
N ALA A 178 -32.54 30.29 -24.17
CA ALA A 178 -32.87 31.61 -24.68
C ALA A 178 -31.76 32.22 -25.55
N ASP A 179 -32.12 32.89 -26.62
CA ASP A 179 -31.47 33.94 -27.44
C ASP A 179 -29.93 33.95 -27.60
N SER A 180 -29.22 33.03 -26.99
CA SER A 180 -27.74 33.03 -26.92
C SER A 180 -27.08 32.14 -27.97
N ILE A 181 -27.85 31.36 -28.74
CA ILE A 181 -27.28 30.49 -29.76
C ILE A 181 -27.52 31.15 -31.14
N PRO A 182 -26.47 31.68 -31.79
CA PRO A 182 -26.57 32.17 -33.13
C PRO A 182 -27.05 31.03 -34.05
N ASP A 183 -28.08 31.32 -34.88
CA ASP A 183 -28.57 30.44 -35.93
C ASP A 183 -29.27 29.14 -35.51
N ALA A 184 -29.80 29.05 -34.28
CA ALA A 184 -30.58 27.87 -33.88
C ALA A 184 -32.01 27.96 -34.45
N ASP A 185 -32.44 26.92 -35.16
CA ASP A 185 -33.80 26.78 -35.71
C ASP A 185 -34.91 26.72 -34.63
N SER A 186 -34.53 26.38 -33.40
CA SER A 186 -35.40 26.43 -32.22
C SER A 186 -34.58 26.70 -30.93
N ALA A 187 -35.21 27.40 -29.99
CA ALA A 187 -34.62 27.65 -28.66
C ALA A 187 -34.71 26.44 -27.74
N GLU A 188 -35.45 25.41 -28.10
CA GLU A 188 -35.64 24.20 -27.30
C GLU A 188 -34.54 23.17 -27.63
N ARG A 189 -33.95 22.61 -26.58
CA ARG A 189 -32.95 21.53 -26.63
C ARG A 189 -33.24 20.51 -25.55
N ILE A 190 -32.90 19.27 -25.85
CA ILE A 190 -32.77 18.23 -24.82
C ILE A 190 -31.38 18.38 -24.21
N VAL A 191 -31.31 18.66 -22.93
CA VAL A 191 -30.06 18.76 -22.17
C VAL A 191 -29.91 17.53 -21.30
N LEU A 192 -28.75 16.90 -21.33
CA LEU A 192 -28.36 15.90 -20.34
C LEU A 192 -28.02 16.66 -19.06
N ASP A 193 -28.96 16.65 -18.12
CA ASP A 193 -28.86 17.38 -16.88
C ASP A 193 -28.04 16.62 -15.86
N CYS A 194 -27.28 17.35 -15.07
CA CYS A 194 -26.46 16.86 -13.97
C CYS A 194 -27.28 16.84 -12.67
N LEU A 195 -27.31 15.70 -12.02
CA LEU A 195 -28.00 15.49 -10.76
C LEU A 195 -27.02 15.01 -9.69
N LEU A 196 -27.18 15.52 -8.47
CA LEU A 196 -26.57 14.97 -7.28
C LEU A 196 -27.67 14.48 -6.35
N GLN A 197 -27.43 13.37 -5.67
CA GLN A 197 -28.39 12.81 -4.73
C GLN A 197 -27.65 12.21 -3.54
N GLU A 198 -28.11 12.58 -2.36
CA GLU A 198 -27.65 11.99 -1.11
C GLU A 198 -28.69 11.01 -0.59
N GLN A 199 -28.23 9.82 -0.20
CA GLN A 199 -29.05 8.73 0.35
C GLN A 199 -28.53 8.34 1.71
N ASP A 200 -29.45 8.04 2.63
CA ASP A 200 -29.07 7.44 3.91
C ASP A 200 -28.61 5.97 3.73
N ALA A 201 -28.09 5.36 4.80
CA ALA A 201 -27.61 3.98 4.77
C ALA A 201 -28.69 2.93 4.39
N GLN A 202 -29.97 3.32 4.36
CA GLN A 202 -31.08 2.49 3.92
C GLN A 202 -31.49 2.78 2.48
N GLY A 203 -30.81 3.69 1.78
CA GLY A 203 -31.09 4.08 0.40
C GLY A 203 -32.24 5.07 0.25
N ASN A 204 -32.72 5.69 1.34
CA ASN A 204 -33.71 6.75 1.24
C ASN A 204 -33.03 8.08 0.84
N VAL A 205 -33.63 8.77 -0.11
CA VAL A 205 -33.13 10.09 -0.54
C VAL A 205 -33.37 11.11 0.57
N ILE A 206 -32.27 11.74 1.02
CA ILE A 206 -32.28 12.76 2.07
C ILE A 206 -31.96 14.15 1.54
N TRP A 207 -31.25 14.25 0.40
CA TRP A 207 -30.96 15.50 -0.30
C TRP A 207 -30.84 15.26 -1.79
N SER A 208 -31.12 16.28 -2.61
CA SER A 208 -30.90 16.24 -4.06
C SER A 208 -30.72 17.64 -4.62
N TRP A 209 -29.90 17.73 -5.66
CA TRP A 209 -29.57 18.93 -6.38
C TRP A 209 -29.57 18.72 -7.88
N ARG A 210 -29.88 19.77 -8.63
CA ARG A 210 -29.98 19.73 -10.08
C ARG A 210 -29.26 20.91 -10.70
N ALA A 211 -28.35 20.67 -11.65
CA ALA A 211 -27.55 21.73 -12.24
C ALA A 211 -28.38 22.74 -13.02
N SER A 212 -29.40 22.31 -13.76
CA SER A 212 -30.23 23.23 -14.58
C SER A 212 -31.05 24.25 -13.77
N ASP A 213 -31.25 24.01 -12.47
CA ASP A 213 -31.92 24.95 -11.58
C ASP A 213 -31.01 26.14 -11.16
N HIS A 214 -29.68 25.96 -11.25
CA HIS A 214 -28.67 26.90 -10.76
C HIS A 214 -27.72 27.41 -11.86
N ILE A 215 -27.45 26.59 -12.87
CA ILE A 215 -26.43 26.84 -13.90
C ILE A 215 -27.07 26.80 -15.28
N PRO A 216 -27.17 27.92 -15.98
CA PRO A 216 -27.71 27.95 -17.33
C PRO A 216 -26.85 27.10 -18.30
N PRO A 217 -27.45 26.18 -19.07
CA PRO A 217 -26.70 25.31 -19.98
C PRO A 217 -25.97 26.05 -21.10
N ASN A 218 -26.36 27.29 -21.40
CA ASN A 218 -25.68 28.15 -22.39
C ASN A 218 -24.31 28.67 -21.93
N TRP A 219 -23.88 28.38 -20.68
CA TRP A 219 -22.49 28.59 -20.22
C TRP A 219 -21.52 27.54 -20.74
N CYS A 220 -22.03 26.51 -21.40
CA CYS A 220 -21.20 25.46 -21.98
C CYS A 220 -20.24 26.03 -23.05
N SER A 221 -18.93 25.84 -22.79
CA SER A 221 -17.87 26.29 -23.69
C SER A 221 -17.64 25.38 -24.88
N HIS A 222 -17.98 24.09 -24.75
CA HIS A 222 -17.66 23.03 -25.72
C HIS A 222 -18.87 22.30 -26.29
N CYS A 223 -20.07 22.88 -26.16
CA CYS A 223 -21.29 22.25 -26.66
C CYS A 223 -21.39 22.25 -28.17
N PRO A 224 -21.66 21.11 -28.77
CA PRO A 224 -21.99 21.01 -30.20
C PRO A 224 -23.45 21.41 -30.42
N TRP A 225 -23.74 22.69 -30.41
CA TRP A 225 -25.10 23.29 -30.48
C TRP A 225 -25.97 22.84 -31.66
N GLN A 226 -25.36 22.28 -32.69
CA GLN A 226 -26.05 21.73 -33.85
C GLN A 226 -26.82 20.43 -33.57
N PHE A 227 -26.53 19.75 -32.45
CA PHE A 227 -27.22 18.52 -32.08
C PHE A 227 -28.43 18.78 -31.18
N PRO A 228 -29.49 17.97 -31.29
CA PRO A 228 -30.70 18.13 -30.49
C PRO A 228 -30.47 17.75 -29.01
N LEU A 229 -29.54 16.84 -28.73
CA LEU A 229 -29.13 16.46 -27.36
C LEU A 229 -27.81 17.11 -27.05
N LEU A 230 -27.76 17.83 -25.92
CA LEU A 230 -26.61 18.55 -25.44
C LEU A 230 -26.17 17.98 -24.09
N ASP A 231 -24.95 17.53 -24.03
CA ASP A 231 -24.25 17.27 -22.76
C ASP A 231 -23.55 18.59 -22.32
N ALA A 232 -24.34 19.48 -21.72
CA ALA A 232 -23.87 20.84 -21.43
C ALA A 232 -22.95 20.89 -20.20
N TYR A 233 -23.20 20.06 -19.22
CA TYR A 233 -22.49 20.04 -17.95
C TYR A 233 -21.31 19.09 -17.98
N HIS A 234 -21.54 17.84 -18.36
CA HIS A 234 -20.58 16.75 -18.32
C HIS A 234 -19.84 16.71 -16.97
N HIS A 235 -20.64 16.51 -15.92
CA HIS A 235 -20.11 16.37 -14.58
C HIS A 235 -19.28 15.08 -14.48
N ASN A 236 -18.09 15.15 -13.90
CA ASN A 236 -17.18 14.00 -13.91
C ASN A 236 -16.46 13.74 -12.57
N SER A 237 -16.59 14.63 -11.62
CA SER A 237 -16.13 14.41 -10.23
C SER A 237 -16.83 15.37 -9.29
N PHE A 238 -16.90 14.97 -8.02
CA PHE A 238 -17.27 15.84 -6.91
C PHE A 238 -16.44 15.49 -5.67
N GLN A 239 -16.46 16.37 -4.70
CA GLN A 239 -15.86 16.14 -3.38
C GLN A 239 -16.70 16.82 -2.31
N THR A 240 -17.09 16.10 -1.27
CA THR A 240 -17.70 16.68 -0.08
C THR A 240 -16.65 17.33 0.79
N GLN A 241 -16.92 18.55 1.25
CA GLN A 241 -16.06 19.26 2.17
C GLN A 241 -16.42 18.94 3.62
N GLU A 242 -15.52 19.22 4.58
CA GLU A 242 -15.76 18.97 6.01
C GLU A 242 -17.03 19.67 6.55
N ASN A 243 -17.39 20.82 6.00
CA ASN A 243 -18.60 21.57 6.37
C ASN A 243 -19.86 21.07 5.66
N GLY A 244 -19.74 20.06 4.79
CA GLY A 244 -20.81 19.48 3.99
C GLY A 244 -20.98 20.09 2.60
N ASP A 245 -20.35 21.20 2.28
CA ASP A 245 -20.39 21.81 0.95
C ASP A 245 -19.82 20.85 -0.12
N ILE A 246 -20.24 21.00 -1.37
CA ILE A 246 -19.88 20.08 -2.44
C ILE A 246 -19.11 20.82 -3.54
N LEU A 247 -17.88 20.42 -3.77
CA LEU A 247 -17.12 20.77 -4.96
C LEU A 247 -17.62 19.94 -6.13
N LEU A 248 -18.05 20.54 -7.23
CA LEU A 248 -18.52 19.85 -8.43
C LEU A 248 -17.74 20.29 -9.66
N ASN A 249 -17.25 19.34 -10.42
CA ASN A 249 -16.49 19.56 -11.65
C ASN A 249 -17.37 19.41 -12.90
N LEU A 250 -17.41 20.45 -13.74
CA LEU A 250 -18.23 20.56 -14.95
C LEU A 250 -17.33 20.71 -16.18
N ARG A 251 -16.98 19.57 -16.80
CA ARG A 251 -16.01 19.47 -17.88
C ARG A 251 -16.31 20.35 -19.09
N ASN A 252 -17.56 20.28 -19.61
CA ASN A 252 -17.91 20.97 -20.85
C ASN A 252 -18.12 22.49 -20.66
N MET A 253 -18.07 22.95 -19.41
CA MET A 253 -18.10 24.36 -19.06
C MET A 253 -16.73 24.95 -18.74
N ASP A 254 -15.66 24.12 -18.72
CA ASP A 254 -14.33 24.49 -18.18
C ASP A 254 -14.44 25.08 -16.78
N MET A 255 -15.29 24.51 -15.93
CA MET A 255 -15.70 25.13 -14.68
C MET A 255 -15.73 24.14 -13.52
N VAL A 256 -15.30 24.60 -12.38
CA VAL A 256 -15.49 23.97 -11.07
C VAL A 256 -16.35 24.89 -10.22
N VAL A 257 -17.33 24.31 -9.51
CA VAL A 257 -18.21 25.08 -8.63
C VAL A 257 -18.20 24.54 -7.22
N MET A 258 -18.36 25.41 -6.23
CA MET A 258 -18.65 25.04 -4.86
C MET A 258 -20.12 25.31 -4.57
N ILE A 259 -20.81 24.29 -4.06
CA ILE A 259 -22.25 24.30 -3.76
C ILE A 259 -22.40 24.30 -2.24
N ASP A 260 -23.14 25.24 -1.71
CA ASP A 260 -23.62 25.24 -0.33
C ASP A 260 -24.64 24.11 -0.16
N HIS A 261 -24.34 23.11 0.67
CA HIS A 261 -25.18 21.94 0.81
C HIS A 261 -26.56 22.26 1.42
N GLU A 262 -26.65 23.25 2.31
CA GLU A 262 -27.91 23.59 3.00
C GLU A 262 -28.89 24.29 2.06
N SER A 263 -28.41 25.27 1.27
CA SER A 263 -29.24 26.08 0.38
C SER A 263 -29.31 25.56 -1.07
N GLY A 264 -28.31 24.80 -1.52
CA GLY A 264 -28.12 24.41 -2.91
C GLY A 264 -27.55 25.51 -3.81
N GLU A 265 -27.26 26.71 -3.28
CA GLU A 265 -26.75 27.85 -4.05
C GLU A 265 -25.23 27.70 -4.34
N LEU A 266 -24.76 28.33 -5.42
CA LEU A 266 -23.33 28.36 -5.75
C LEU A 266 -22.61 29.37 -4.88
N LEU A 267 -21.63 28.93 -4.09
CA LEU A 267 -20.77 29.78 -3.28
C LEU A 267 -19.74 30.53 -4.15
N TRP A 268 -19.15 29.83 -5.10
CA TRP A 268 -18.23 30.40 -6.09
C TRP A 268 -18.08 29.48 -7.31
N LYS A 269 -17.52 30.06 -8.40
CA LYS A 269 -17.21 29.39 -9.66
C LYS A 269 -15.77 29.68 -10.06
N LEU A 270 -15.00 28.64 -10.32
CA LEU A 270 -13.62 28.73 -10.83
C LEU A 270 -13.60 28.28 -12.31
N GLY A 271 -13.13 29.13 -13.18
CA GLY A 271 -13.11 28.85 -14.61
C GLY A 271 -14.45 29.10 -15.30
N GLY A 272 -14.55 28.77 -16.59
CA GLY A 272 -15.72 29.02 -17.40
C GLY A 272 -15.98 30.50 -17.70
N PRO A 273 -17.10 30.80 -18.38
CA PRO A 273 -17.38 32.16 -18.87
C PRO A 273 -17.73 33.19 -17.77
N LEU A 274 -18.08 32.73 -16.58
CA LEU A 274 -18.49 33.55 -15.44
C LEU A 274 -17.71 33.20 -14.17
N SER A 275 -16.43 32.93 -14.33
CA SER A 275 -15.52 32.69 -13.20
C SER A 275 -15.53 33.83 -12.20
N ASP A 276 -15.55 33.51 -10.91
CA ASP A 276 -15.37 34.49 -9.83
C ASP A 276 -13.88 34.77 -9.57
N PHE A 277 -12.98 34.07 -10.32
CA PHE A 277 -11.54 34.19 -10.19
C PHE A 277 -10.87 34.59 -11.49
N GLU A 278 -9.89 35.47 -11.41
CA GLU A 278 -8.99 35.81 -12.52
C GLU A 278 -7.70 34.99 -12.43
N PHE A 279 -7.27 34.45 -13.58
CA PHE A 279 -5.99 33.74 -13.74
C PHE A 279 -4.91 34.75 -14.18
N ALA A 280 -3.66 34.54 -13.71
CA ALA A 280 -2.56 35.45 -14.02
C ALA A 280 -2.22 35.48 -15.53
N SER A 281 -2.42 34.36 -16.23
CA SER A 281 -2.22 34.27 -17.68
C SER A 281 -3.17 33.23 -18.32
N PRO A 282 -3.42 33.34 -19.64
CA PRO A 282 -4.21 32.34 -20.36
C PRO A 282 -3.61 30.91 -20.32
N GLN A 283 -2.32 30.77 -20.06
CA GLN A 283 -1.63 29.49 -19.91
C GLN A 283 -1.93 28.83 -18.57
N ASP A 284 -2.36 29.61 -17.58
CA ASP A 284 -2.70 29.09 -16.27
C ASP A 284 -4.12 28.53 -16.23
N PHE A 285 -4.96 28.86 -17.22
CA PHE A 285 -6.33 28.38 -17.33
C PHE A 285 -6.36 26.89 -17.70
N PHE A 286 -7.32 26.14 -17.16
CA PHE A 286 -7.55 24.73 -17.48
C PHE A 286 -8.70 24.54 -18.47
N HIS A 287 -8.69 23.41 -19.17
CA HIS A 287 -9.71 23.09 -20.17
C HIS A 287 -10.16 21.65 -20.09
N GLN A 288 -11.47 21.45 -20.03
CA GLN A 288 -12.14 20.15 -20.01
C GLN A 288 -11.61 19.21 -18.91
N GLN A 289 -11.34 19.80 -17.77
CA GLN A 289 -10.68 19.20 -16.61
C GLN A 289 -11.47 18.02 -16.01
N HIS A 290 -10.75 17.17 -15.28
CA HIS A 290 -11.27 16.06 -14.50
C HIS A 290 -10.75 16.11 -13.07
N ASP A 291 -11.45 15.40 -12.17
CA ASP A 291 -10.99 15.03 -10.84
C ASP A 291 -10.51 16.22 -9.99
N ALA A 292 -11.33 17.25 -9.91
CA ALA A 292 -11.05 18.41 -9.09
C ALA A 292 -11.24 18.11 -7.60
N GLN A 293 -10.26 18.52 -6.77
CA GLN A 293 -10.23 18.26 -5.32
C GLN A 293 -9.73 19.49 -4.57
N MET A 294 -10.39 19.84 -3.48
CA MET A 294 -9.81 20.79 -2.51
C MET A 294 -8.79 20.09 -1.64
N LEU A 295 -7.60 20.64 -1.54
CA LEU A 295 -6.55 20.19 -0.59
C LEU A 295 -6.63 20.96 0.73
N SER A 296 -7.21 22.13 0.71
CA SER A 296 -7.50 23.00 1.86
C SER A 296 -8.53 24.05 1.46
N GLU A 297 -8.94 24.93 2.37
CA GLU A 297 -9.91 26.00 2.09
C GLU A 297 -9.57 26.86 0.87
N ASN A 298 -8.29 26.99 0.51
CA ASN A 298 -7.81 27.83 -0.57
C ASN A 298 -6.88 27.14 -1.58
N ARG A 299 -6.80 25.82 -1.56
CA ARG A 299 -5.98 25.04 -2.47
C ARG A 299 -6.83 24.04 -3.22
N ILE A 300 -6.78 24.10 -4.54
CA ILE A 300 -7.48 23.16 -5.42
C ILE A 300 -6.48 22.44 -6.33
N LEU A 301 -6.66 21.14 -6.46
CA LEU A 301 -5.92 20.24 -7.33
C LEU A 301 -6.87 19.72 -8.40
N LEU A 302 -6.45 19.65 -9.67
CA LEU A 302 -7.25 19.10 -10.75
C LEU A 302 -6.37 18.54 -11.87
N PHE A 303 -6.94 17.65 -12.65
CA PHE A 303 -6.34 17.18 -13.92
C PHE A 303 -6.85 18.04 -15.08
N ASP A 304 -5.97 18.85 -15.66
CA ASP A 304 -6.25 19.67 -16.84
C ASP A 304 -6.00 18.84 -18.10
N ASN A 305 -7.05 18.44 -18.78
CA ASN A 305 -6.96 17.70 -20.04
C ASN A 305 -6.34 18.55 -21.16
N SER A 306 -6.38 19.87 -21.02
CA SER A 306 -5.85 20.84 -21.98
C SER A 306 -6.40 20.69 -23.42
N THR A 307 -7.55 20.02 -23.55
CA THR A 307 -8.21 19.85 -24.83
C THR A 307 -8.72 21.21 -25.31
N ASN A 308 -8.29 21.64 -26.50
CA ASN A 308 -8.54 22.98 -27.03
C ASN A 308 -7.93 24.14 -26.23
N GLY A 309 -7.13 23.87 -25.22
CA GLY A 309 -6.40 24.87 -24.45
C GLY A 309 -5.23 25.49 -25.22
N VAL A 310 -4.64 26.51 -24.61
CA VAL A 310 -3.47 27.22 -25.20
C VAL A 310 -2.23 26.32 -25.20
N LEU A 311 -2.06 25.51 -24.17
CA LEU A 311 -0.88 24.63 -24.02
C LEU A 311 -0.96 23.37 -24.84
N GLN A 312 -2.14 22.80 -25.02
CA GLN A 312 -2.40 21.52 -25.67
C GLN A 312 -1.57 20.35 -25.11
N VAL A 313 -1.24 20.40 -23.82
CA VAL A 313 -0.52 19.37 -23.07
C VAL A 313 -1.31 19.10 -21.81
N ALA A 314 -1.71 17.85 -21.59
CA ALA A 314 -2.38 17.44 -20.36
C ALA A 314 -1.45 17.61 -19.16
N ARG A 315 -2.00 18.02 -18.03
CA ARG A 315 -1.21 18.25 -16.81
C ARG A 315 -2.03 18.03 -15.53
N GLY A 316 -1.37 17.62 -14.48
CA GLY A 316 -1.83 17.91 -13.13
C GLY A 316 -1.63 19.41 -12.84
N ALA A 317 -2.55 20.06 -12.16
CA ALA A 317 -2.45 21.47 -11.83
C ALA A 317 -2.97 21.75 -10.42
N GLU A 318 -2.20 22.50 -9.66
CA GLU A 318 -2.58 22.97 -8.33
C GLU A 318 -2.67 24.50 -8.32
N TYR A 319 -3.78 25.02 -7.80
CA TYR A 319 -4.02 26.46 -7.71
C TYR A 319 -4.21 26.90 -6.26
N GLU A 320 -3.71 28.09 -5.97
CA GLU A 320 -4.06 28.84 -4.77
C GLU A 320 -5.18 29.84 -5.12
N LEU A 321 -6.29 29.75 -4.38
CA LEU A 321 -7.46 30.61 -4.54
C LEU A 321 -7.42 31.71 -3.50
N ASN A 322 -7.60 32.95 -3.94
CA ASN A 322 -7.86 34.08 -3.04
C ASN A 322 -9.32 34.52 -3.20
N LEU A 323 -10.17 34.04 -2.31
CA LEU A 323 -11.62 34.32 -2.34
C LEU A 323 -11.95 35.81 -2.18
N GLU A 324 -11.15 36.56 -1.44
CA GLU A 324 -11.38 38.01 -1.25
C GLU A 324 -10.98 38.82 -2.47
N ALA A 325 -9.84 38.47 -3.09
CA ALA A 325 -9.33 39.16 -4.27
C ALA A 325 -9.92 38.65 -5.59
N GLY A 326 -10.57 37.47 -5.59
CA GLY A 326 -11.07 36.82 -6.80
C GLY A 326 -9.93 36.42 -7.73
N THR A 327 -8.86 35.81 -7.23
CA THR A 327 -7.72 35.39 -8.06
C THR A 327 -7.38 33.90 -7.86
N ALA A 328 -7.03 33.21 -8.95
CA ALA A 328 -6.50 31.86 -8.95
C ALA A 328 -5.06 31.88 -9.48
N THR A 329 -4.12 31.44 -8.65
CA THR A 329 -2.70 31.40 -8.98
C THR A 329 -2.25 29.95 -9.15
N LEU A 330 -1.74 29.60 -10.33
CA LEU A 330 -1.10 28.28 -10.54
C LEU A 330 0.17 28.22 -9.70
N VAL A 331 0.21 27.26 -8.76
CA VAL A 331 1.32 27.13 -7.82
C VAL A 331 2.19 25.91 -8.08
N ASP A 332 1.61 24.87 -8.70
CA ASP A 332 2.35 23.70 -9.14
C ASP A 332 1.71 23.07 -10.39
N SER A 333 2.53 22.36 -11.19
CA SER A 333 2.06 21.75 -12.42
C SER A 333 2.94 20.58 -12.85
N TRP A 334 2.30 19.45 -13.18
CA TRP A 334 2.94 18.22 -13.68
C TRP A 334 2.48 17.99 -15.12
N PRO A 335 3.25 18.39 -16.13
CA PRO A 335 2.90 18.15 -17.53
C PRO A 335 3.05 16.68 -17.90
N HIS A 336 2.24 16.23 -18.90
CA HIS A 336 2.37 14.89 -19.44
C HIS A 336 3.82 14.61 -19.91
N PRO A 337 4.42 13.47 -19.55
CA PRO A 337 5.84 13.17 -19.83
C PRO A 337 6.21 13.31 -21.31
N ASP A 338 5.34 12.88 -22.21
CA ASP A 338 5.57 12.95 -23.67
C ASP A 338 4.95 14.21 -24.33
N GLY A 339 4.40 15.13 -23.54
CA GLY A 339 3.83 16.38 -24.02
C GLY A 339 2.48 16.23 -24.74
N ASN A 340 1.75 15.12 -24.55
CA ASN A 340 0.48 14.84 -25.19
C ASN A 340 -0.69 15.44 -24.40
N ASN A 341 -1.79 15.72 -25.08
CA ASN A 341 -3.04 16.11 -24.43
C ASN A 341 -3.96 14.90 -24.23
N ALA A 342 -4.90 15.03 -23.30
CA ALA A 342 -5.93 14.04 -23.04
C ALA A 342 -7.26 14.54 -23.59
N SER A 343 -7.90 13.78 -24.49
CA SER A 343 -9.22 14.16 -25.00
C SER A 343 -10.33 14.00 -23.96
N SER A 344 -10.15 13.15 -22.96
CA SER A 344 -11.09 12.89 -21.86
C SER A 344 -10.43 12.07 -20.77
N GLN A 345 -11.17 11.83 -19.68
CA GLN A 345 -10.72 11.02 -18.54
C GLN A 345 -9.52 11.65 -17.82
N GLY A 346 -8.93 10.93 -16.88
CA GLY A 346 -7.79 11.38 -16.11
C GLY A 346 -8.13 11.68 -14.67
N SER A 347 -7.13 11.58 -13.83
CA SER A 347 -7.25 11.77 -12.39
C SER A 347 -5.98 12.32 -11.78
N ILE A 348 -6.11 12.91 -10.62
CA ILE A 348 -4.98 13.37 -9.83
C ILE A 348 -5.28 13.17 -8.35
N GLN A 349 -4.28 12.81 -7.57
CA GLN A 349 -4.41 12.62 -6.13
C GLN A 349 -3.16 13.11 -5.43
N ARG A 350 -3.33 13.94 -4.39
CA ARG A 350 -2.25 14.26 -3.45
C ARG A 350 -2.09 13.09 -2.50
N LEU A 351 -0.86 12.62 -2.33
CA LEU A 351 -0.51 11.51 -1.45
C LEU A 351 -0.14 12.01 -0.04
N ASP A 352 -0.25 11.14 0.96
CA ASP A 352 0.03 11.45 2.37
C ASP A 352 1.46 11.93 2.61
N ASP A 353 2.42 11.47 1.81
CA ASP A 353 3.81 11.90 1.88
C ASP A 353 4.10 13.20 1.13
N GLY A 354 3.08 13.85 0.58
CA GLY A 354 3.17 15.07 -0.22
C GLY A 354 3.46 14.83 -1.71
N GLY A 355 3.62 13.57 -2.14
CA GLY A 355 3.71 13.19 -3.54
C GLY A 355 2.40 13.36 -4.31
N THR A 356 2.40 13.05 -5.60
CA THR A 356 1.23 13.18 -6.46
C THR A 356 1.12 11.98 -7.40
N LEU A 357 -0.05 11.33 -7.41
CA LEU A 357 -0.40 10.29 -8.39
C LEU A 357 -1.24 10.91 -9.49
N ILE A 358 -0.91 10.63 -10.75
CA ILE A 358 -1.63 11.14 -11.93
C ILE A 358 -1.99 10.00 -12.86
N GLY A 359 -3.28 9.81 -13.11
CA GLY A 359 -3.81 9.01 -14.21
C GLY A 359 -4.03 9.90 -15.42
N TRP A 360 -3.34 9.63 -16.53
CA TRP A 360 -3.30 10.54 -17.68
C TRP A 360 -4.48 10.43 -18.63
N GLY A 361 -5.52 9.67 -18.24
CA GLY A 361 -6.74 9.52 -19.05
C GLY A 361 -6.46 8.97 -20.44
N THR A 362 -6.98 9.64 -21.47
CA THR A 362 -6.77 9.26 -22.88
C THR A 362 -5.50 9.84 -23.50
N ALA A 363 -4.61 10.46 -22.74
CA ALA A 363 -3.29 10.83 -23.25
C ALA A 363 -2.47 9.56 -23.49
N GLU A 364 -1.96 9.40 -24.71
CA GLU A 364 -1.17 8.24 -25.10
C GLU A 364 0.28 8.44 -24.72
N SER A 365 0.96 7.34 -24.33
CA SER A 365 2.42 7.32 -24.25
C SER A 365 3.01 7.16 -25.66
N ASP A 366 4.10 7.85 -25.95
CA ASP A 366 4.86 7.66 -27.21
C ASP A 366 5.47 6.26 -27.31
N ALA A 367 5.70 5.60 -26.16
CA ALA A 367 6.33 4.28 -26.09
C ALA A 367 5.41 3.15 -26.54
N LEU A 368 4.16 3.13 -26.04
CA LEU A 368 3.22 1.99 -26.22
C LEU A 368 1.92 2.35 -26.96
N ASN A 369 1.66 3.64 -27.24
CA ASN A 369 0.39 4.16 -27.78
C ASN A 369 -0.82 3.74 -26.93
N GLY A 370 -0.64 3.66 -25.63
CA GLY A 370 -1.65 3.40 -24.61
C GLY A 370 -1.58 4.45 -23.51
N GLY A 371 -2.55 4.45 -22.60
CA GLY A 371 -2.55 5.33 -21.43
C GLY A 371 -1.46 5.00 -20.44
N LEU A 372 -1.30 5.86 -19.47
CA LEU A 372 -0.31 5.68 -18.40
C LEU A 372 -0.79 6.24 -17.07
N VAL A 373 -0.13 5.82 -15.98
CA VAL A 373 -0.29 6.37 -14.64
C VAL A 373 1.10 6.66 -14.09
N SER A 374 1.34 7.86 -13.58
CA SER A 374 2.64 8.27 -13.04
C SER A 374 2.52 8.72 -11.59
N GLU A 375 3.49 8.36 -10.77
CA GLU A 375 3.62 8.85 -9.40
C GLU A 375 4.86 9.71 -9.24
N PHE A 376 4.66 10.89 -8.65
CA PHE A 376 5.71 11.88 -8.38
C PHE A 376 5.91 11.99 -6.87
N GLY A 377 7.15 12.17 -6.45
CA GLY A 377 7.49 12.49 -5.07
C GLY A 377 7.16 13.95 -4.70
N PRO A 378 7.27 14.33 -3.42
CA PRO A 378 6.91 15.66 -2.93
C PRO A 378 7.72 16.80 -3.56
N GLU A 379 8.93 16.51 -4.05
CA GLU A 379 9.78 17.47 -4.77
C GLU A 379 9.52 17.48 -6.29
N GLY A 380 8.46 16.79 -6.76
CA GLY A 380 8.10 16.68 -8.17
C GLY A 380 8.94 15.69 -8.99
N ALA A 381 9.84 14.93 -8.36
CA ALA A 381 10.61 13.89 -9.04
C ALA A 381 9.72 12.68 -9.37
N LEU A 382 9.81 12.16 -10.58
CA LEU A 382 9.12 10.95 -10.98
C LEU A 382 9.63 9.75 -10.15
N ARG A 383 8.72 8.95 -9.59
CA ARG A 383 9.02 7.70 -8.90
C ARG A 383 8.93 6.50 -9.84
N GLY A 384 7.90 6.49 -10.64
CA GLY A 384 7.65 5.43 -11.60
C GLY A 384 6.39 5.67 -12.42
N THR A 385 6.21 4.83 -13.44
CA THR A 385 5.08 4.91 -14.36
C THR A 385 4.58 3.52 -14.73
N LEU A 386 3.26 3.36 -14.72
CA LEU A 386 2.56 2.21 -15.28
C LEU A 386 2.20 2.55 -16.71
N TYR A 387 2.58 1.72 -17.67
CA TYR A 387 2.22 1.86 -19.09
C TYR A 387 1.23 0.79 -19.49
N PHE A 388 0.14 1.20 -20.12
CA PHE A 388 -0.84 0.28 -20.66
C PHE A 388 -0.55 -0.04 -22.13
N PRO A 389 -0.93 -1.23 -22.62
CA PRO A 389 -0.76 -1.57 -24.03
C PRO A 389 -1.60 -0.66 -24.93
N SER A 390 -1.28 -0.66 -26.21
CA SER A 390 -1.92 0.19 -27.23
C SER A 390 -3.46 0.17 -27.14
N ASN A 391 -4.06 1.36 -27.18
CA ASN A 391 -5.51 1.61 -27.10
C ASN A 391 -6.17 1.21 -25.77
N HIS A 392 -5.41 1.00 -24.70
CA HIS A 392 -5.95 0.83 -23.35
C HIS A 392 -5.74 2.13 -22.56
N PHE A 393 -6.79 2.60 -21.91
CA PHE A 393 -6.80 3.84 -21.15
C PHE A 393 -7.57 3.62 -19.85
N ALA A 394 -7.12 4.24 -18.76
CA ALA A 394 -7.81 4.22 -17.49
C ALA A 394 -8.55 5.54 -17.26
N TYR A 395 -9.79 5.44 -16.78
CA TYR A 395 -10.55 6.63 -16.40
C TYR A 395 -9.89 7.33 -15.22
N ARG A 396 -9.56 6.55 -14.17
CA ARG A 396 -9.05 7.03 -12.88
C ARG A 396 -7.99 6.09 -12.34
N ALA A 397 -7.04 6.62 -11.60
CA ALA A 397 -6.13 5.87 -10.74
C ALA A 397 -6.20 6.43 -9.32
N ARG A 398 -6.17 5.55 -8.31
CA ARG A 398 -6.20 5.92 -6.90
C ARG A 398 -5.11 5.20 -6.13
N LYS A 399 -4.54 5.88 -5.15
CA LYS A 399 -3.66 5.29 -4.14
C LYS A 399 -4.50 4.99 -2.91
N VAL A 400 -4.60 3.71 -2.56
CA VAL A 400 -5.22 3.25 -1.32
C VAL A 400 -4.11 3.07 -0.29
N PRO A 401 -4.16 3.70 0.89
CA PRO A 401 -3.15 3.56 1.92
C PRO A 401 -2.93 2.11 2.35
N GLU A 402 -1.73 1.81 2.82
CA GLU A 402 -1.39 0.48 3.33
C GLU A 402 -2.35 0.08 4.48
N GLY A 403 -2.85 -1.16 4.42
CA GLY A 403 -3.79 -1.70 5.41
C GLY A 403 -5.25 -1.25 5.24
N GLN A 404 -5.56 -0.37 4.28
CA GLN A 404 -6.93 0.07 4.02
C GLN A 404 -7.60 -0.65 2.83
N LEU A 405 -6.85 -1.35 2.01
CA LEU A 405 -7.43 -2.13 0.92
C LEU A 405 -8.18 -3.35 1.52
N PRO A 406 -9.51 -3.44 1.42
CA PRO A 406 -10.32 -4.44 2.12
C PRO A 406 -10.31 -5.81 1.42
N LEU A 407 -9.24 -6.15 0.71
CA LEU A 407 -9.12 -7.40 -0.02
C LEU A 407 -8.46 -8.48 0.81
N HIS A 408 -8.93 -9.72 0.61
CA HIS A 408 -8.31 -10.88 1.24
C HIS A 408 -6.93 -11.13 0.60
N MET A 409 -5.89 -10.95 1.42
CA MET A 409 -4.50 -11.14 1.02
C MET A 409 -4.11 -12.60 1.16
N GLY A 410 -3.43 -13.17 0.17
CA GLY A 410 -2.95 -14.55 0.19
C GLY A 410 -2.51 -14.99 -1.20
N CYS A 411 -2.44 -16.28 -1.43
CA CYS A 411 -2.06 -16.80 -2.74
C CYS A 411 -3.27 -17.29 -3.53
N ALA A 412 -3.64 -16.58 -4.58
CA ALA A 412 -4.71 -17.01 -5.50
C ALA A 412 -4.27 -18.01 -6.57
N ASN A 413 -2.98 -18.37 -6.63
CA ASN A 413 -2.45 -19.33 -7.59
C ASN A 413 -2.74 -20.77 -7.14
N ILE A 414 -3.61 -21.49 -7.87
CA ILE A 414 -4.00 -22.87 -7.58
C ILE A 414 -2.82 -23.87 -7.57
N LEU A 415 -1.69 -23.50 -8.17
CA LEU A 415 -0.49 -24.33 -8.21
C LEU A 415 0.45 -24.05 -7.02
N ALA A 416 0.15 -23.07 -6.20
CA ALA A 416 0.97 -22.73 -5.05
C ALA A 416 0.67 -23.63 -3.86
N CYS A 417 1.69 -23.87 -3.06
CA CYS A 417 1.60 -24.67 -1.84
C CYS A 417 0.74 -24.04 -0.75
N ASN A 418 0.68 -22.72 -0.76
CA ASN A 418 -0.15 -21.92 0.16
C ASN A 418 -1.39 -21.34 -0.53
N TYR A 419 -1.93 -22.04 -1.54
CA TYR A 419 -3.14 -21.62 -2.24
C TYR A 419 -4.29 -21.34 -1.28
N ASP A 420 -4.85 -20.16 -1.39
CA ASP A 420 -6.03 -19.71 -0.66
C ASP A 420 -7.17 -19.41 -1.65
N PRO A 421 -8.23 -20.22 -1.69
CA PRO A 421 -9.30 -20.09 -2.69
C PRO A 421 -10.15 -18.82 -2.55
N ILE A 422 -10.05 -18.08 -1.44
CA ILE A 422 -10.74 -16.82 -1.25
C ILE A 422 -9.82 -15.60 -1.42
N SER A 423 -8.52 -15.84 -1.64
CA SER A 423 -7.57 -14.76 -1.91
C SER A 423 -7.78 -14.18 -3.30
N VAL A 424 -7.78 -12.87 -3.38
CA VAL A 424 -7.85 -12.09 -4.62
C VAL A 424 -6.46 -11.71 -5.11
N LEU A 425 -5.53 -11.53 -4.17
CA LEU A 425 -4.17 -11.09 -4.47
C LEU A 425 -3.22 -12.28 -4.50
N SER A 426 -2.45 -12.40 -5.58
CA SER A 426 -1.43 -13.45 -5.74
C SER A 426 -0.10 -13.07 -5.09
N ASP A 427 -0.14 -12.29 -4.00
CA ASP A 427 1.04 -11.98 -3.22
C ASP A 427 1.40 -13.15 -2.31
N MET A 428 2.70 -13.36 -2.06
CA MET A 428 3.24 -14.42 -1.19
C MET A 428 2.92 -15.86 -1.63
N CYS A 429 2.76 -16.12 -2.91
CA CYS A 429 2.65 -17.49 -3.40
C CYS A 429 3.95 -18.27 -3.22
N VAL A 430 3.85 -19.47 -2.63
CA VAL A 430 4.95 -20.40 -2.47
C VAL A 430 4.83 -21.47 -3.55
N LEU A 431 5.70 -21.42 -4.53
CA LEU A 431 5.69 -22.32 -5.68
C LEU A 431 6.78 -23.40 -5.58
N GLN A 432 6.60 -24.49 -6.29
CA GLN A 432 7.65 -25.48 -6.46
C GLN A 432 8.91 -24.83 -7.07
N GLY A 433 10.04 -25.06 -6.41
CA GLY A 433 11.35 -24.52 -6.81
C GLY A 433 11.71 -23.18 -6.17
N ASP A 434 10.81 -22.56 -5.41
CA ASP A 434 11.13 -21.39 -4.60
C ASP A 434 12.14 -21.72 -3.51
N ASP A 435 12.92 -20.73 -3.12
CA ASP A 435 13.85 -20.83 -2.01
C ASP A 435 13.07 -20.98 -0.69
N CYS A 436 13.55 -21.85 0.16
CA CYS A 436 12.99 -22.05 1.49
C CYS A 436 14.10 -22.42 2.49
N ASN A 437 13.74 -22.70 3.70
CA ASN A 437 14.67 -23.20 4.74
C ASN A 437 13.98 -24.37 5.43
N ASP A 438 14.50 -25.58 5.25
CA ASP A 438 13.95 -26.80 5.86
C ASP A 438 14.31 -26.96 7.34
N GLY A 439 15.13 -26.06 7.86
CA GLY A 439 15.59 -26.04 9.24
C GLY A 439 16.73 -27.03 9.53
N ASP A 440 17.21 -27.74 8.51
CA ASP A 440 18.40 -28.59 8.62
C ASP A 440 19.63 -27.77 8.22
N ALA A 441 20.47 -27.46 9.21
CA ALA A 441 21.73 -26.75 8.97
C ALA A 441 22.72 -27.55 8.11
N CYS A 442 22.40 -28.79 7.78
CA CYS A 442 23.21 -29.70 6.97
C CYS A 442 22.79 -29.79 5.52
N THR A 443 21.83 -28.98 5.11
CA THR A 443 21.38 -28.87 3.74
C THR A 443 21.66 -27.47 3.20
N ASP A 444 21.92 -27.39 1.90
CA ASP A 444 22.08 -26.16 1.13
C ASP A 444 21.10 -26.19 -0.04
N GLU A 445 20.85 -25.01 -0.63
CA GLU A 445 19.97 -24.86 -1.79
C GLU A 445 18.56 -25.44 -1.54
N ASP A 446 18.02 -25.18 -0.35
CA ASP A 446 16.69 -25.65 0.04
C ASP A 446 15.63 -25.09 -0.91
N LYS A 447 14.82 -25.99 -1.45
CA LYS A 447 13.76 -25.67 -2.41
C LYS A 447 12.45 -26.33 -2.03
N ILE A 448 11.36 -25.63 -2.37
CA ILE A 448 10.02 -26.19 -2.28
C ILE A 448 9.87 -27.33 -3.32
N GLN A 449 9.50 -28.50 -2.84
CA GLN A 449 9.29 -29.69 -3.66
C GLN A 449 7.85 -29.75 -4.23
N GLU A 450 7.58 -30.75 -5.12
CA GLU A 450 6.25 -30.99 -5.71
C GLU A 450 5.17 -31.30 -4.65
N ASP A 451 5.55 -31.87 -3.53
CA ASP A 451 4.65 -32.14 -2.40
C ASP A 451 4.55 -30.98 -1.38
N CYS A 452 5.07 -29.81 -1.75
CA CYS A 452 5.11 -28.62 -0.91
C CYS A 452 5.98 -28.73 0.35
N SER A 453 6.82 -29.74 0.46
CA SER A 453 7.85 -29.79 1.50
C SER A 453 9.05 -28.94 1.12
N CYS A 454 9.70 -28.33 2.11
CA CYS A 454 11.01 -27.70 1.91
C CYS A 454 12.08 -28.77 2.07
N GLN A 455 12.98 -28.92 1.09
CA GLN A 455 14.08 -29.88 1.15
C GLN A 455 15.32 -29.31 0.46
N GLY A 456 16.44 -29.43 1.15
CA GLY A 456 17.75 -29.07 0.62
C GLY A 456 18.56 -30.26 0.13
N VAL A 457 19.67 -29.95 -0.51
CA VAL A 457 20.69 -30.92 -0.89
C VAL A 457 21.68 -31.02 0.27
N THR A 458 21.95 -32.21 0.74
CA THR A 458 22.93 -32.42 1.81
C THR A 458 24.25 -31.76 1.40
N SER A 459 24.67 -30.74 2.12
CA SER A 459 25.97 -30.13 1.94
C SER A 459 27.02 -31.20 2.16
N GLN A 460 28.00 -31.33 1.24
CA GLN A 460 29.07 -32.32 1.43
C GLN A 460 29.77 -31.96 2.73
N ALA A 461 29.67 -32.88 3.72
CA ALA A 461 30.45 -32.79 4.94
C ALA A 461 31.90 -32.49 4.56
N VAL A 462 32.41 -31.36 5.04
CA VAL A 462 33.82 -31.00 4.82
C VAL A 462 34.62 -32.08 5.54
N GLU A 463 35.29 -32.94 4.81
CA GLU A 463 35.94 -34.18 5.34
C GLU A 463 37.04 -33.89 6.38
N GLU A 464 37.39 -32.64 6.64
CA GLU A 464 38.43 -32.21 7.60
C GLU A 464 38.04 -30.97 8.42
N ALA A 465 36.75 -30.64 8.58
CA ALA A 465 36.35 -29.54 9.44
C ALA A 465 36.35 -29.97 10.93
N ASP A 466 36.65 -29.04 11.82
CA ASP A 466 36.54 -29.18 13.24
C ASP A 466 35.25 -29.88 13.64
N GLN A 467 35.38 -30.90 14.50
CA GLN A 467 34.24 -31.69 15.01
C GLN A 467 33.69 -31.11 16.30
N CYS A 468 33.68 -29.78 16.43
CA CYS A 468 33.12 -29.11 17.61
C CYS A 468 31.59 -29.25 17.61
N LEU A 469 31.07 -29.90 18.66
CA LEU A 469 29.64 -30.16 18.85
C LEU A 469 28.97 -29.19 19.84
N ASP A 470 29.69 -28.22 20.39
CA ASP A 470 29.14 -27.25 21.33
C ASP A 470 28.58 -26.03 20.61
N PRO A 471 27.23 -25.78 20.65
CA PRO A 471 26.61 -24.62 20.03
C PRO A 471 27.11 -23.27 20.60
N ALA A 472 27.76 -23.25 21.76
CA ALA A 472 28.33 -22.05 22.35
C ALA A 472 29.73 -21.71 21.82
N ALA A 473 30.35 -22.61 21.05
CA ALA A 473 31.66 -22.40 20.45
C ALA A 473 31.58 -21.57 19.18
N VAL A 474 32.59 -20.74 18.92
CA VAL A 474 32.66 -19.89 17.71
C VAL A 474 32.93 -20.71 16.44
N ASN A 475 33.44 -21.92 16.56
CA ASN A 475 33.66 -22.89 15.50
C ASN A 475 32.70 -24.09 15.58
N PHE A 476 31.50 -23.90 16.16
CA PHE A 476 30.46 -24.94 16.18
C PHE A 476 30.18 -25.47 14.76
N ASN A 477 30.22 -26.76 14.64
CA ASN A 477 29.86 -27.44 13.39
C ASN A 477 28.47 -28.07 13.52
N PRO A 478 27.42 -27.49 12.89
CA PRO A 478 26.08 -28.04 12.96
C PRO A 478 25.93 -29.36 12.20
N CYS A 479 26.91 -29.70 11.33
CA CYS A 479 26.90 -30.89 10.45
C CYS A 479 28.14 -31.76 10.62
N PRO A 480 28.41 -32.25 11.83
CA PRO A 480 29.62 -33.02 12.07
C PRO A 480 29.57 -34.36 11.35
N SER A 481 30.69 -34.82 10.78
CA SER A 481 30.84 -36.15 10.24
C SER A 481 30.88 -37.25 11.31
N SER A 482 30.95 -36.87 12.58
CA SER A 482 31.02 -37.72 13.77
C SER A 482 30.08 -37.26 14.86
N SER A 483 29.49 -38.16 15.60
CA SER A 483 28.70 -37.83 16.81
C SER A 483 29.57 -37.65 18.06
N THR A 484 30.88 -37.57 17.90
CA THR A 484 31.85 -37.40 19.01
C THR A 484 32.61 -36.10 18.80
N ASP A 485 32.55 -35.21 19.79
CA ASP A 485 33.36 -34.01 19.83
C ASP A 485 34.86 -34.38 19.90
N ASP A 486 35.68 -33.71 19.08
CA ASP A 486 37.11 -33.98 18.95
C ASP A 486 37.97 -33.09 19.87
N GLY A 487 37.33 -32.21 20.63
CA GLY A 487 37.99 -31.25 21.51
C GLY A 487 38.50 -29.99 20.78
N SER A 488 38.08 -29.74 19.56
CA SER A 488 38.49 -28.58 18.76
C SER A 488 37.71 -27.30 19.06
N CYS A 489 36.70 -27.36 19.95
CA CYS A 489 35.86 -26.21 20.26
C CYS A 489 36.63 -24.98 20.71
N LEU A 490 36.32 -23.83 20.15
CA LEU A 490 36.89 -22.53 20.48
C LEU A 490 35.80 -21.61 21.05
N TYR A 491 36.11 -20.93 22.14
CA TYR A 491 35.18 -20.07 22.87
C TYR A 491 35.69 -18.63 22.88
N GLN A 492 34.82 -17.67 22.53
CA GLN A 492 35.10 -16.24 22.70
C GLN A 492 34.75 -15.84 24.12
N VAL A 493 35.76 -15.63 24.94
CA VAL A 493 35.62 -15.36 26.36
C VAL A 493 35.87 -13.89 26.63
N PRO A 494 34.85 -13.12 27.01
CA PRO A 494 34.99 -11.73 27.41
C PRO A 494 35.44 -11.66 28.90
N PHE A 495 36.46 -10.83 29.16
CA PHE A 495 37.00 -10.56 30.48
C PHE A 495 36.79 -9.10 30.85
N ARG A 496 36.44 -8.85 32.10
CA ARG A 496 36.40 -7.51 32.67
C ARG A 496 36.98 -7.52 34.11
N VAL A 497 37.82 -6.55 34.38
CA VAL A 497 38.41 -6.38 35.73
C VAL A 497 38.12 -4.98 36.25
N ASP A 498 37.80 -4.88 37.54
CA ASP A 498 37.57 -3.64 38.25
C ASP A 498 38.79 -3.32 39.14
N LEU A 499 39.41 -2.17 38.89
CA LEU A 499 40.50 -1.59 39.64
C LEU A 499 40.09 -0.31 40.38
N SER A 500 38.78 0.00 40.41
CA SER A 500 38.26 1.24 41.02
C SER A 500 38.57 1.39 42.51
N SER A 501 38.84 0.29 43.21
CA SER A 501 39.24 0.30 44.65
C SER A 501 40.71 0.72 44.88
N GLY A 502 41.49 0.90 43.81
CA GLY A 502 42.89 1.35 43.89
C GLY A 502 43.04 2.85 44.12
N SER A 503 44.19 3.27 44.66
CA SER A 503 44.50 4.68 44.96
C SER A 503 44.81 5.53 43.72
N ALA A 504 44.93 4.90 42.53
CA ALA A 504 45.12 5.53 41.22
C ALA A 504 44.70 4.55 40.14
N ILE A 505 44.07 5.06 39.06
CA ILE A 505 43.74 4.29 37.85
C ILE A 505 45.06 3.98 37.13
N PRO A 506 45.39 2.70 36.83
CA PRO A 506 46.61 2.36 36.13
C PRO A 506 46.57 2.87 34.67
N SER A 507 47.77 3.05 34.09
CA SER A 507 47.89 3.46 32.69
C SER A 507 47.79 2.30 31.71
N SER A 508 47.93 1.06 32.19
CA SER A 508 47.75 -0.16 31.38
C SER A 508 47.32 -1.33 32.27
N VAL A 509 46.43 -2.16 31.74
CA VAL A 509 46.00 -3.40 32.39
C VAL A 509 46.12 -4.55 31.39
N GLY A 510 46.68 -5.66 31.83
CA GLY A 510 46.84 -6.86 31.02
C GLY A 510 46.23 -8.08 31.70
N LEU A 511 45.72 -9.00 30.89
CA LEU A 511 45.29 -10.33 31.28
C LEU A 511 46.44 -11.31 31.00
N LEU A 512 46.89 -12.02 32.01
CA LEU A 512 47.92 -13.07 31.91
C LEU A 512 47.25 -14.44 31.85
N LEU A 513 47.50 -15.19 30.79
CA LEU A 513 47.09 -16.58 30.68
C LEU A 513 48.27 -17.50 30.99
N GLU A 514 48.05 -18.49 31.89
CA GLU A 514 49.06 -19.46 32.33
C GLU A 514 50.40 -18.82 32.76
N GLY A 515 50.34 -17.54 33.16
CA GLY A 515 51.47 -16.77 33.62
C GLY A 515 52.42 -16.25 32.54
N ASN A 516 52.14 -16.47 31.27
CA ASN A 516 53.09 -16.12 30.19
C ASN A 516 52.50 -15.37 28.98
N SER A 517 51.19 -15.46 28.71
CA SER A 517 50.53 -14.76 27.58
C SER A 517 49.82 -13.53 28.11
N GLU A 518 50.08 -12.37 27.52
CA GLU A 518 49.48 -11.10 27.93
C GLU A 518 48.54 -10.60 26.86
N LEU A 519 47.27 -10.30 27.23
CA LEU A 519 46.34 -9.49 26.48
C LEU A 519 46.23 -8.13 27.14
N LEU A 520 46.50 -7.05 26.43
CA LEU A 520 46.24 -5.69 26.92
C LEU A 520 44.74 -5.44 26.84
N LEU A 521 44.15 -5.02 27.97
CA LEU A 521 42.75 -4.69 28.11
C LEU A 521 42.51 -3.22 27.75
N GLU A 522 41.30 -2.92 27.30
CA GLU A 522 40.85 -1.58 26.99
C GLU A 522 40.13 -0.95 28.20
N GLU A 523 40.30 0.35 28.41
CA GLU A 523 39.64 1.07 29.49
C GLU A 523 38.17 1.25 29.20
N GLY A 524 37.27 0.72 30.05
CA GLY A 524 35.81 0.78 29.96
C GLY A 524 35.17 1.92 30.76
N GLY A 525 35.96 2.79 31.40
CA GLY A 525 35.50 3.85 32.30
C GLY A 525 35.33 3.38 33.76
N PHE A 526 35.28 4.33 34.68
CA PHE A 526 35.13 4.10 36.13
C PHE A 526 36.16 3.13 36.75
N GLY A 527 37.35 3.04 36.15
CA GLY A 527 38.39 2.13 36.59
C GLY A 527 38.21 0.66 36.21
N THR A 528 37.31 0.36 35.27
CA THR A 528 37.15 -0.97 34.69
C THR A 528 37.92 -1.13 33.39
N TRP A 529 38.39 -2.34 33.12
CA TRP A 529 39.11 -2.71 31.91
C TRP A 529 38.56 -4.00 31.34
N HIS A 530 38.47 -4.11 30.03
CA HIS A 530 37.84 -5.24 29.36
C HIS A 530 38.63 -5.71 28.12
N GLY A 531 38.41 -6.95 27.73
CA GLY A 531 39.00 -7.54 26.52
C GLY A 531 38.44 -8.93 26.28
N GLU A 532 38.73 -9.50 25.13
CA GLU A 532 38.22 -10.81 24.72
C GLU A 532 39.34 -11.70 24.21
N LEU A 533 39.25 -12.99 24.52
CA LEU A 533 40.15 -14.01 24.00
C LEU A 533 39.38 -15.19 23.42
N ILE A 534 39.91 -15.76 22.32
CA ILE A 534 39.45 -17.05 21.83
C ILE A 534 40.29 -18.13 22.46
N LEU A 535 39.63 -18.96 23.30
CA LEU A 535 40.28 -20.05 24.07
C LEU A 535 39.75 -21.39 23.60
N GLY A 536 40.65 -22.36 23.47
CA GLY A 536 40.28 -23.73 23.19
C GLY A 536 39.74 -24.47 24.41
N ASN A 537 39.20 -25.66 24.16
CA ASN A 537 38.74 -26.59 25.18
C ASN A 537 39.88 -26.87 26.20
N GLY A 538 39.60 -26.76 27.50
CA GLY A 538 40.58 -27.02 28.54
C GLY A 538 40.36 -26.24 29.85
N LEU A 539 41.25 -26.50 30.81
CA LEU A 539 41.27 -25.77 32.06
C LEU A 539 42.34 -24.67 31.99
N TRP A 540 41.91 -23.42 32.02
CA TRP A 540 42.77 -22.26 31.86
C TRP A 540 42.99 -21.56 33.21
N THR A 541 44.22 -21.13 33.48
CA THR A 541 44.53 -20.27 34.61
C THR A 541 44.84 -18.86 34.15
N TYR A 542 44.28 -17.86 34.81
CA TYR A 542 44.46 -16.46 34.47
C TYR A 542 44.63 -15.56 35.70
N SER A 543 45.27 -14.44 35.49
CA SER A 543 45.42 -13.37 36.46
C SER A 543 45.54 -12.03 35.73
N PHE A 544 45.41 -10.93 36.44
CA PHE A 544 45.57 -9.60 35.87
C PHE A 544 46.87 -8.95 36.31
N GLN A 545 47.36 -8.02 35.54
CA GLN A 545 48.46 -7.13 35.90
C GLN A 545 48.07 -5.68 35.64
N ALA A 546 48.53 -4.75 36.46
CA ALA A 546 48.31 -3.32 36.34
C ALA A 546 49.68 -2.62 36.35
N ASP A 547 49.97 -1.79 35.30
CA ASP A 547 51.25 -1.11 35.13
C ASP A 547 52.48 -2.04 35.26
N GLY A 548 52.34 -3.32 34.81
CA GLY A 548 53.37 -4.34 34.86
C GLY A 548 53.53 -5.08 36.19
N GLU A 549 52.72 -4.77 37.21
CA GLU A 549 52.68 -5.52 38.46
C GLU A 549 51.53 -6.49 38.49
N SER A 550 51.80 -7.79 38.64
CA SER A 550 50.79 -8.85 38.68
C SER A 550 50.06 -8.85 40.01
N GLU A 551 48.73 -9.06 39.96
CA GLU A 551 47.94 -9.32 41.17
C GLU A 551 48.37 -10.61 41.85
N GLY A 552 48.14 -10.70 43.15
CA GLY A 552 48.43 -11.88 43.94
C GLY A 552 47.45 -13.04 43.75
N VAL A 553 46.47 -12.92 42.90
CA VAL A 553 45.35 -13.86 42.73
C VAL A 553 45.45 -14.54 41.37
N THR A 554 45.38 -15.87 41.35
CA THR A 554 45.22 -16.68 40.13
C THR A 554 43.85 -17.33 40.15
N ARG A 555 43.13 -17.24 39.05
CA ARG A 555 41.79 -17.77 38.87
C ARG A 555 41.81 -18.89 37.85
N THR A 556 40.76 -19.71 37.81
CA THR A 556 40.60 -20.80 36.84
C THR A 556 39.30 -20.62 36.06
N LEU A 557 39.38 -20.89 34.76
CA LEU A 557 38.25 -21.01 33.84
C LEU A 557 38.25 -22.43 33.27
N ASP A 558 37.14 -23.14 33.44
CA ASP A 558 36.99 -24.52 32.97
C ASP A 558 36.13 -24.52 31.69
N LEU A 559 36.80 -24.75 30.58
CA LEU A 559 36.19 -24.95 29.27
C LEU A 559 36.32 -26.42 28.80
N THR A 560 36.41 -27.37 29.77
CA THR A 560 36.47 -28.80 29.46
C THR A 560 35.10 -29.32 29.00
N TRP A 561 35.07 -30.04 27.90
CA TRP A 561 33.82 -30.61 27.39
C TRP A 561 33.22 -31.70 28.30
N PRO A 562 31.90 -31.71 28.57
CA PRO A 562 30.92 -30.68 28.23
C PRO A 562 31.10 -29.40 29.03
N VAL A 563 31.15 -28.25 28.35
CA VAL A 563 31.45 -26.97 28.96
C VAL A 563 30.30 -26.53 29.86
N SER A 564 30.64 -26.15 31.10
CA SER A 564 29.69 -25.60 32.08
C SER A 564 29.60 -24.06 32.06
N TRP A 565 30.47 -23.39 31.32
CA TRP A 565 30.46 -21.95 31.14
C TRP A 565 29.30 -21.54 30.19
N ASP A 566 28.55 -20.52 30.61
CA ASP A 566 27.31 -20.09 29.94
C ASP A 566 27.52 -18.97 28.94
N GLY A 567 28.76 -18.65 28.57
CA GLY A 567 29.09 -17.55 27.67
C GLY A 567 29.09 -16.17 28.33
N SER A 568 28.89 -16.09 29.64
CA SER A 568 28.85 -14.80 30.33
C SER A 568 30.25 -14.17 30.49
N GLU A 569 30.27 -12.83 30.57
CA GLU A 569 31.49 -12.08 30.83
C GLU A 569 32.18 -12.52 32.16
N ILE A 570 33.46 -12.83 32.09
CA ILE A 570 34.29 -13.15 33.27
C ILE A 570 34.61 -11.85 33.98
N ARG A 571 34.00 -11.65 35.13
CA ARG A 571 34.20 -10.46 35.97
C ARG A 571 35.16 -10.75 37.11
N ALA A 572 36.08 -9.84 37.37
CA ALA A 572 37.06 -9.97 38.44
C ALA A 572 37.31 -8.62 39.14
N CYS A 573 37.63 -8.68 40.39
CA CYS A 573 38.16 -7.56 41.16
C CYS A 573 39.65 -7.76 41.33
N PHE A 574 40.46 -6.76 41.00
CA PHE A 574 41.91 -6.83 41.06
C PHE A 574 42.36 -7.13 42.53
N ASP A 575 43.30 -8.04 42.70
CA ASP A 575 43.77 -8.54 43.99
C ASP A 575 42.70 -9.20 44.92
N GLN A 576 41.52 -9.52 44.39
CA GLN A 576 40.45 -10.18 45.14
C GLN A 576 40.01 -11.47 44.42
N ALA A 577 39.87 -12.54 45.18
CA ALA A 577 39.37 -13.83 44.66
C ALA A 577 37.85 -13.86 44.51
N LEU A 578 37.19 -12.70 44.36
CA LEU A 578 35.74 -12.54 44.30
C LEU A 578 35.32 -12.02 42.94
N THR A 579 34.09 -12.35 42.54
CA THR A 579 33.42 -11.84 41.33
C THR A 579 32.60 -10.57 41.61
N SER A 580 32.44 -10.18 42.87
CA SER A 580 31.76 -8.98 43.35
C SER A 580 32.75 -8.17 44.18
N CYS A 581 33.03 -6.96 43.74
CA CYS A 581 34.02 -6.09 44.40
C CYS A 581 33.44 -5.44 45.65
N THR A 582 34.31 -5.20 46.64
CA THR A 582 33.93 -4.42 47.81
C THR A 582 33.92 -2.94 47.42
N GLY A 583 32.76 -2.32 47.45
CA GLY A 583 32.58 -0.93 47.09
C GLY A 583 31.12 -0.53 47.16
N CYS A 584 30.82 0.70 46.75
CA CYS A 584 29.48 1.22 46.65
C CYS A 584 28.94 0.97 45.23
N SER A 585 27.73 0.49 45.09
CA SER A 585 27.08 0.32 43.78
C SER A 585 26.43 1.61 43.24
N ASP A 586 26.54 2.73 43.97
CA ASP A 586 26.06 4.04 43.55
C ASP A 586 27.12 4.76 42.67
N PRO A 587 26.85 5.03 41.39
CA PRO A 587 27.81 5.68 40.48
C PRO A 587 28.27 7.07 40.90
N ASP A 588 27.51 7.75 41.75
CA ASP A 588 27.83 9.09 42.23
C ASP A 588 28.61 9.07 43.57
N ASP A 589 28.84 7.91 44.15
CA ASP A 589 29.60 7.78 45.36
C ASP A 589 31.12 7.67 45.09
N ALA A 590 31.94 8.29 45.92
CA ALA A 590 33.39 8.25 45.80
C ALA A 590 33.97 6.82 45.99
N ALA A 591 33.19 5.89 46.54
CA ALA A 591 33.54 4.49 46.73
C ALA A 591 32.84 3.59 45.66
N PHE A 592 32.36 4.16 44.57
CA PHE A 592 31.66 3.44 43.49
C PHE A 592 32.56 2.32 42.93
N SER A 593 31.97 1.16 42.79
CA SER A 593 32.50 0.05 42.01
C SER A 593 31.40 -0.56 41.17
N PRO A 594 31.54 -0.60 39.84
CA PRO A 594 30.50 -1.12 38.94
C PRO A 594 30.18 -2.61 39.17
N PHE A 595 31.03 -3.33 39.92
CA PHE A 595 30.82 -4.73 40.28
C PHE A 595 30.41 -4.92 41.75
N ALA A 596 30.22 -3.82 42.48
CA ALA A 596 29.73 -3.90 43.85
C ALA A 596 28.24 -4.26 43.87
N THR A 597 27.87 -5.12 44.81
CA THR A 597 26.46 -5.53 45.00
C THR A 597 25.92 -5.02 46.35
N ASP A 598 26.72 -4.29 47.12
CA ASP A 598 26.36 -3.85 48.46
C ASP A 598 26.26 -2.32 48.55
N LEU A 599 25.03 -1.83 48.72
CA LEU A 599 24.74 -0.41 48.94
C LEU A 599 25.12 0.07 50.33
N SER A 600 25.44 -0.84 51.26
CA SER A 600 25.75 -0.48 52.64
C SER A 600 27.07 0.28 52.80
N LEU A 601 27.92 0.30 51.78
CA LEU A 601 29.19 1.01 51.73
C LEU A 601 29.10 2.39 51.06
N CYS A 602 27.92 2.80 50.59
CA CYS A 602 27.70 4.10 50.00
C CYS A 602 27.56 5.20 51.04
N GLY A 603 28.28 6.30 50.87
CA GLY A 603 28.24 7.45 51.78
C GLY A 603 27.06 8.39 51.55
N SER A 604 26.44 8.36 50.36
CA SER A 604 25.25 9.11 50.03
C SER A 604 24.32 8.24 49.18
N MET A 605 23.11 8.01 49.66
CA MET A 605 22.07 7.42 48.82
C MET A 605 21.33 8.53 48.07
N GLY A 606 21.29 8.45 46.73
CA GLY A 606 20.37 9.22 45.92
C GLY A 606 18.91 8.76 46.13
N PRO A 607 17.90 9.56 45.69
CA PRO A 607 16.50 9.16 45.81
C PRO A 607 16.22 7.91 44.96
N SER A 608 15.48 6.95 45.52
CA SER A 608 14.95 5.79 44.81
C SER A 608 13.56 6.12 44.23
N GLY A 609 13.26 5.58 43.08
CA GLY A 609 12.00 5.76 42.38
C GLY A 609 12.01 5.03 41.03
N CYS A 610 11.00 5.26 40.18
CA CYS A 610 10.95 4.67 38.87
C CYS A 610 11.90 5.36 37.89
N THR A 611 12.89 4.64 37.39
CA THR A 611 13.93 5.15 36.48
C THR A 611 13.63 4.94 34.97
N TYR A 612 12.52 4.30 34.62
CA TYR A 612 12.16 4.06 33.24
C TYR A 612 11.38 5.23 32.65
N PRO A 613 11.90 5.94 31.61
CA PRO A 613 11.24 7.12 31.01
C PRO A 613 9.87 6.85 30.38
N THR A 614 9.57 5.57 30.10
CA THR A 614 8.29 5.12 29.53
C THR A 614 7.24 4.76 30.57
N ALA A 615 7.56 4.79 31.85
CA ALA A 615 6.62 4.54 32.94
C ALA A 615 5.81 5.79 33.28
N PHE A 616 4.53 5.63 33.64
CA PHE A 616 3.65 6.74 34.03
C PHE A 616 4.14 7.50 35.28
N ASN A 617 4.85 6.81 36.15
CA ASN A 617 5.40 7.38 37.37
C ASN A 617 6.91 7.53 37.29
N PHE A 618 7.45 7.77 36.09
CA PHE A 618 8.88 8.09 35.91
C PHE A 618 9.29 9.28 36.80
N ASP A 619 10.33 9.06 37.61
CA ASP A 619 10.92 10.12 38.40
C ASP A 619 12.29 10.48 37.82
N PRO A 620 12.42 11.65 37.16
CA PRO A 620 13.69 12.05 36.56
C PRO A 620 14.80 12.36 37.61
N LEU A 621 14.48 12.34 38.91
CA LEU A 621 15.41 12.53 39.99
C LEU A 621 15.77 11.21 40.72
N ALA A 622 15.08 10.11 40.35
CA ALA A 622 15.41 8.79 40.92
C ALA A 622 16.69 8.26 40.28
N PHE A 623 17.60 7.85 41.14
CA PHE A 623 18.86 7.25 40.77
C PHE A 623 18.79 5.71 40.79
N PHE A 624 17.88 5.16 41.57
CA PHE A 624 17.69 3.73 41.72
C PHE A 624 16.27 3.31 41.35
N GLU A 625 16.18 2.29 40.55
CA GLU A 625 14.92 1.60 40.29
C GLU A 625 14.49 0.85 41.56
N ASP A 626 13.35 1.24 42.13
CA ASP A 626 12.81 0.66 43.34
C ASP A 626 11.68 -0.36 43.08
N GLY A 627 11.43 -0.70 41.84
CA GLY A 627 10.39 -1.63 41.42
C GLY A 627 8.99 -1.03 41.46
N THR A 628 8.87 0.29 41.59
CA THR A 628 7.56 0.97 41.63
C THR A 628 7.06 1.42 40.26
N CYS A 629 7.80 1.17 39.17
CA CYS A 629 7.41 1.59 37.82
C CYS A 629 6.04 1.04 37.43
N VAL A 630 5.18 1.95 36.99
CA VAL A 630 3.87 1.64 36.45
C VAL A 630 3.91 1.86 34.94
N PHE A 631 3.87 0.80 34.20
CA PHE A 631 3.79 0.82 32.73
C PHE A 631 2.35 0.66 32.28
N GLU A 632 2.03 1.19 31.10
CA GLU A 632 0.82 0.79 30.41
C GLU A 632 0.89 -0.73 30.18
N VAL A 633 0.05 -1.46 30.85
CA VAL A 633 -0.11 -2.88 30.55
C VAL A 633 -0.81 -2.90 29.19
N SER A 634 -0.04 -3.07 28.10
CA SER A 634 -0.64 -3.46 26.84
C SER A 634 -1.36 -4.77 27.12
N ASN A 635 -2.69 -4.68 27.27
CA ASN A 635 -3.50 -5.86 27.46
C ASN A 635 -3.21 -6.79 26.27
N PRO A 636 -2.65 -7.99 26.48
CA PRO A 636 -2.39 -8.93 25.40
C PRO A 636 -3.68 -9.38 24.68
N CYS A 637 -4.84 -9.04 25.26
CA CYS A 637 -6.17 -9.27 24.69
C CYS A 637 -6.92 -7.92 24.66
N PRO A 638 -6.80 -7.10 23.60
CA PRO A 638 -7.43 -5.78 23.54
C PRO A 638 -8.97 -5.78 23.67
N GLY A 639 -9.61 -6.94 23.60
CA GLY A 639 -11.04 -7.12 23.77
C GLY A 639 -11.45 -7.69 25.14
N ASP A 640 -10.53 -8.03 26.02
CA ASP A 640 -10.80 -8.46 27.39
C ASP A 640 -10.91 -7.23 28.30
N LEU A 641 -12.13 -6.77 28.46
CA LEU A 641 -12.44 -5.55 29.22
C LEU A 641 -12.67 -5.82 30.71
N ASN A 642 -12.97 -7.07 31.07
CA ASN A 642 -13.22 -7.49 32.43
C ASN A 642 -11.98 -8.11 33.11
N GLY A 643 -10.90 -8.38 32.34
CA GLY A 643 -9.64 -8.90 32.87
C GLY A 643 -9.65 -10.38 33.23
N ASP A 644 -10.51 -11.19 32.60
CA ASP A 644 -10.61 -12.63 32.86
C ASP A 644 -9.78 -13.50 31.90
N ASP A 645 -8.95 -12.87 31.04
CA ASP A 645 -8.11 -13.47 29.99
C ASP A 645 -8.92 -14.19 28.88
N ILE A 646 -10.21 -13.92 28.73
CA ILE A 646 -11.09 -14.52 27.73
C ILE A 646 -11.94 -13.43 27.06
N ILE A 647 -11.78 -13.20 25.78
CA ILE A 647 -12.69 -12.30 25.03
C ILE A 647 -14.04 -13.00 24.84
N GLY A 648 -15.07 -12.52 25.53
CA GLY A 648 -16.39 -13.15 25.56
C GLY A 648 -17.56 -12.19 25.75
N VAL A 649 -18.74 -12.73 26.00
CA VAL A 649 -19.98 -11.94 26.19
C VAL A 649 -19.88 -11.03 27.42
N ASN A 650 -19.07 -11.39 28.41
CA ASN A 650 -18.89 -10.60 29.63
C ASN A 650 -18.19 -9.28 29.36
N ASP A 651 -17.28 -9.24 28.39
CA ASP A 651 -16.58 -8.01 27.96
C ASP A 651 -17.55 -7.03 27.30
N ILE A 652 -18.48 -7.55 26.50
CA ILE A 652 -19.55 -6.74 25.90
C ILE A 652 -20.46 -6.16 27.00
N ILE A 653 -20.73 -6.91 28.05
CA ILE A 653 -21.52 -6.42 29.18
C ILE A 653 -20.75 -5.33 29.93
N GLU A 654 -19.46 -5.49 30.13
CA GLU A 654 -18.60 -4.46 30.75
C GLU A 654 -18.56 -3.20 29.90
N LEU A 655 -18.37 -3.32 28.57
CA LEU A 655 -18.44 -2.20 27.63
C LEU A 655 -19.77 -1.46 27.72
N LEU A 656 -20.88 -2.17 27.81
CA LEU A 656 -22.23 -1.59 27.91
C LEU A 656 -22.45 -0.81 29.22
N THR A 657 -21.67 -1.05 30.26
CA THR A 657 -21.76 -0.27 31.51
C THR A 657 -21.21 1.15 31.36
N PHE A 658 -20.36 1.38 30.35
CA PHE A 658 -19.80 2.71 30.04
C PHE A 658 -20.64 3.49 29.01
N PHE A 659 -21.63 2.86 28.38
CA PHE A 659 -22.50 3.55 27.44
C PHE A 659 -23.38 4.59 28.15
N GLY A 660 -23.15 5.86 27.80
CA GLY A 660 -23.89 7.00 28.35
C GLY A 660 -23.22 7.69 29.55
N THR A 661 -21.99 7.28 29.92
CA THR A 661 -21.16 8.08 30.85
C THR A 661 -20.40 9.16 30.08
N ILE A 662 -20.57 10.40 30.48
CA ILE A 662 -19.79 11.53 29.95
C ILE A 662 -18.42 11.45 30.62
N CYS A 663 -17.35 11.35 29.83
CA CYS A 663 -15.99 11.51 30.34
C CYS A 663 -15.78 13.01 30.63
N ASP A 664 -15.50 13.36 31.89
CA ASP A 664 -15.10 14.70 32.31
C ASP A 664 -13.62 14.99 31.96
#